data_a366ae6491aa64e8be1438d9e70f6e54
#
_entry.id   a366ae6491aa64e8be1438d9e70f6e54
#
_cell.length_a   1.000
_cell.length_b   1.000
_cell.length_c   1.000
_cell.angle_alpha   90.00
_cell.angle_beta   90.00
_cell.angle_gamma   90.00
#
_symmetry.space_group_name_H-M   'P 1'
#
loop_
_entity.id
_entity.type
_entity.pdbx_description
1 polymer ?
#
loop_
_entity_poly.entity_id
_entity_poly.type
_entity_poly.pdbx_seq_one_letter_code
_entity_poly.pdbx_strand_id
1 'polypeptide(L)'
;MAHSIYISSPSAGSGKSMVALSLASALTKVVAKVGIFRPFVFDRENDLFTPLLLEHSGSHLSAEQAIGVTWDEFRADPEAGMAAIIEAYRNVAREHDVVIIDGSDYDGVAGNPELTLNAQVAANIGAPTLLVVNGNQGPSEALASAQVSIKEIAAEHARVVAVVANRCKPSEREAIEYLLKSKLEGLTVTSIPEVPLLAAPSVGEVMRTIDGQLLSGDPALLEREAEDLLICAMDVSHAMERLRDGQLVVVPSDRVGIIIALAAAHASTAMPSLAGLVLNGGFPLPTVPAELIKGLSTSLPIITTNLDTFKVGLAAGSIKAHIAQGSKHKIDVAITTFEQEADVKGIMDALDVARSEVVTPLMFQSELIERARNDRRTIVLPESEDDRVLRAADSVLRRNVANVVLLGDENAVHARATELGLNISDARIVSVNDEELLEKYATEFARLRAKKGVTLEQAREKVQDVSYFGTMMVHMGDADGMVSGAVHTTAHTIVPSFQIIKTKPGTSIVSSVFLMLLEDRVLVYGDCAVNPEPTAEQLADIAISSAETARQFGVEPRVAMLSFSTGTSGKGADVDKVRTATELVRQKAPELAVEGPIQYDAAIDPSVAATKAPGSAVAGRANVFIFPDLSSGNIGYKAVQRSSGAVAVGPILQGLNKPVNDLSRGALVEDIINTVAITAVQAQG
;
A
#
# COMPACT_ATOMS: atom_id res chain seq x y z
N MET A 1 -6.00 -21.55 21.91
CA MET A 1 -6.39 -20.18 22.33
C MET A 1 -5.57 -19.25 21.47
N ALA A 2 -6.16 -18.17 20.98
CA ALA A 2 -5.43 -17.17 20.21
C ALA A 2 -4.21 -16.66 20.99
N HIS A 3 -3.10 -16.43 20.28
CA HIS A 3 -2.01 -15.63 20.84
C HIS A 3 -2.49 -14.19 20.98
N SER A 4 -2.03 -13.47 21.99
CA SER A 4 -2.48 -12.09 22.20
C SER A 4 -1.33 -11.19 22.57
N ILE A 5 -1.41 -9.94 22.20
CA ILE A 5 -0.45 -8.92 22.62
C ILE A 5 -1.20 -7.67 23.07
N TYR A 6 -0.88 -7.20 24.26
CA TYR A 6 -1.42 -5.98 24.82
C TYR A 6 -0.45 -4.81 24.56
N ILE A 7 -0.87 -3.83 23.82
CA ILE A 7 -0.03 -2.65 23.54
C ILE A 7 -0.38 -1.56 24.53
N SER A 8 0.59 -1.14 25.32
CA SER A 8 0.42 -0.13 26.37
C SER A 8 1.54 0.90 26.32
N SER A 9 1.29 2.07 26.89
CA SER A 9 2.25 3.17 27.01
C SER A 9 2.09 3.87 28.37
N PRO A 10 3.16 4.38 28.97
CA PRO A 10 3.10 5.14 30.22
C PRO A 10 2.66 6.61 30.04
N SER A 11 2.56 7.10 28.81
CA SER A 11 2.27 8.53 28.55
C SER A 11 1.55 8.74 27.23
N ALA A 12 0.75 9.79 27.18
CA ALA A 12 0.18 10.30 25.95
C ALA A 12 1.28 10.69 24.94
N GLY A 13 0.97 10.60 23.65
CA GLY A 13 1.87 11.05 22.59
C GLY A 13 3.11 10.18 22.36
N SER A 14 3.17 8.97 22.93
CA SER A 14 4.22 7.99 22.64
C SER A 14 4.16 7.43 21.21
N GLY A 15 3.04 7.62 20.49
CA GLY A 15 2.78 7.04 19.19
C GLY A 15 2.36 5.56 19.25
N LYS A 16 1.75 5.13 20.36
CA LYS A 16 1.21 3.79 20.56
C LYS A 16 0.31 3.34 19.41
N SER A 17 -0.58 4.22 18.95
CA SER A 17 -1.50 3.95 17.84
C SER A 17 -0.78 3.61 16.52
N MET A 18 0.33 4.29 16.23
CA MET A 18 1.18 3.95 15.08
C MET A 18 1.76 2.52 15.21
N VAL A 19 2.24 2.16 16.41
CA VAL A 19 2.76 0.82 16.68
C VAL A 19 1.67 -0.23 16.57
N ALA A 20 0.47 0.03 17.10
CA ALA A 20 -0.67 -0.89 17.02
C ALA A 20 -1.09 -1.15 15.55
N LEU A 21 -1.26 -0.08 14.78
CA LEU A 21 -1.62 -0.15 13.37
C LEU A 21 -0.57 -0.92 12.55
N SER A 22 0.69 -0.57 12.74
CA SER A 22 1.79 -1.18 11.98
C SER A 22 2.03 -2.63 12.36
N LEU A 23 1.89 -2.98 13.65
CA LEU A 23 1.96 -4.37 14.09
C LEU A 23 0.77 -5.20 13.56
N ALA A 24 -0.44 -4.62 13.51
CA ALA A 24 -1.60 -5.25 12.90
C ALA A 24 -1.31 -5.60 11.44
N SER A 25 -0.84 -4.63 10.66
CA SER A 25 -0.43 -4.85 9.28
C SER A 25 0.69 -5.89 9.15
N ALA A 26 1.70 -5.85 10.00
CA ALA A 26 2.81 -6.80 9.95
C ALA A 26 2.38 -8.24 10.26
N LEU A 27 1.47 -8.42 11.22
CA LEU A 27 0.97 -9.76 11.59
C LEU A 27 0.10 -10.39 10.50
N THR A 28 -0.67 -9.60 9.74
CA THR A 28 -1.46 -10.13 8.61
C THR A 28 -0.62 -10.76 7.51
N LYS A 29 0.68 -10.47 7.49
CA LYS A 29 1.64 -11.05 6.54
C LYS A 29 2.10 -12.46 6.92
N VAL A 30 1.84 -12.87 8.16
CA VAL A 30 2.36 -14.12 8.75
C VAL A 30 1.25 -15.01 9.28
N VAL A 31 0.14 -14.40 9.71
CA VAL A 31 -0.98 -15.07 10.39
C VAL A 31 -2.26 -14.84 9.59
N ALA A 32 -3.07 -15.89 9.46
CA ALA A 32 -4.29 -15.85 8.64
C ALA A 32 -5.40 -14.98 9.25
N LYS A 33 -5.57 -15.02 10.57
CA LYS A 33 -6.68 -14.36 11.27
C LYS A 33 -6.15 -13.48 12.39
N VAL A 34 -5.99 -12.19 12.12
CA VAL A 34 -5.58 -11.18 13.09
C VAL A 34 -6.81 -10.43 13.61
N GLY A 35 -7.11 -10.61 14.89
CA GLY A 35 -8.19 -9.90 15.58
C GLY A 35 -7.71 -8.59 16.20
N ILE A 36 -8.62 -7.64 16.32
CA ILE A 36 -8.42 -6.36 17.01
C ILE A 36 -9.34 -6.32 18.21
N PHE A 37 -8.82 -5.85 19.35
CA PHE A 37 -9.63 -5.59 20.53
C PHE A 37 -9.18 -4.31 21.23
N ARG A 38 -10.13 -3.45 21.57
CA ARG A 38 -9.90 -2.23 22.37
C ARG A 38 -10.72 -2.31 23.66
N PRO A 39 -10.06 -2.51 24.81
CA PRO A 39 -10.76 -2.67 26.09
C PRO A 39 -11.59 -1.44 26.44
N PHE A 40 -11.08 -0.24 26.15
CA PHE A 40 -11.70 1.03 26.49
C PHE A 40 -11.76 1.97 25.30
N VAL A 41 -12.89 2.63 25.12
CA VAL A 41 -13.06 3.77 24.21
C VAL A 41 -13.80 4.89 24.93
N PHE A 42 -13.68 6.13 24.46
CA PHE A 42 -14.46 7.24 25.00
C PHE A 42 -15.89 7.22 24.49
N ASP A 43 -16.03 7.01 23.21
CA ASP A 43 -17.33 7.02 22.52
C ASP A 43 -17.29 5.99 21.38
N ARG A 44 -18.24 5.08 21.38
CA ARG A 44 -18.32 4.02 20.36
C ARG A 44 -18.67 4.56 18.96
N GLU A 45 -19.50 5.61 18.90
CA GLU A 45 -19.98 6.18 17.64
C GLU A 45 -18.93 7.08 16.98
N ASN A 46 -18.09 7.75 17.78
CA ASN A 46 -17.05 8.68 17.31
C ASN A 46 -15.63 8.10 17.36
N ASP A 47 -15.47 6.80 17.60
CA ASP A 47 -14.17 6.14 17.56
C ASP A 47 -13.75 5.85 16.11
N LEU A 48 -12.84 6.66 15.59
CA LEU A 48 -12.32 6.56 14.24
C LEU A 48 -11.12 5.59 14.12
N PHE A 49 -10.54 5.19 15.25
CA PHE A 49 -9.31 4.37 15.22
C PHE A 49 -9.59 2.87 15.16
N THR A 50 -10.64 2.36 15.82
CA THR A 50 -11.02 0.95 15.72
C THR A 50 -11.33 0.52 14.29
N PRO A 51 -12.14 1.25 13.49
CA PRO A 51 -12.35 0.93 12.08
C PRO A 51 -11.05 0.88 11.28
N LEU A 52 -10.11 1.79 11.53
CA LEU A 52 -8.81 1.81 10.88
C LEU A 52 -7.98 0.56 11.20
N LEU A 53 -7.92 0.14 12.46
CA LEU A 53 -7.23 -1.08 12.87
C LEU A 53 -7.86 -2.32 12.24
N LEU A 54 -9.20 -2.40 12.18
CA LEU A 54 -9.92 -3.51 11.56
C LEU A 54 -9.64 -3.60 10.06
N GLU A 55 -9.63 -2.48 9.35
CA GLU A 55 -9.28 -2.43 7.92
C GLU A 55 -7.88 -2.99 7.66
N HIS A 56 -6.89 -2.61 8.47
CA HIS A 56 -5.49 -3.02 8.29
C HIS A 56 -5.14 -4.37 8.92
N SER A 57 -6.00 -4.95 9.75
CA SER A 57 -5.85 -6.31 10.26
C SER A 57 -6.52 -7.37 9.37
N GLY A 58 -7.31 -6.96 8.37
CA GLY A 58 -8.14 -7.86 7.57
C GLY A 58 -9.21 -8.59 8.38
N SER A 59 -9.55 -8.10 9.58
CA SER A 59 -10.57 -8.68 10.43
C SER A 59 -11.98 -8.34 9.94
N HIS A 60 -12.89 -9.31 9.98
CA HIS A 60 -14.30 -9.14 9.62
C HIS A 60 -15.17 -8.70 10.81
N LEU A 61 -14.59 -8.40 11.96
CA LEU A 61 -15.31 -7.89 13.11
C LEU A 61 -15.93 -6.52 12.82
N SER A 62 -17.11 -6.28 13.38
CA SER A 62 -17.63 -4.92 13.48
C SER A 62 -16.87 -4.13 14.54
N ALA A 63 -16.87 -2.80 14.46
CA ALA A 63 -16.25 -1.95 15.48
C ALA A 63 -16.85 -2.22 16.87
N GLU A 64 -18.15 -2.51 16.95
CA GLU A 64 -18.84 -2.85 18.20
C GLU A 64 -18.31 -4.15 18.83
N GLN A 65 -18.03 -5.16 18.03
CA GLN A 65 -17.45 -6.44 18.51
C GLN A 65 -16.00 -6.30 18.95
N ALA A 66 -15.26 -5.36 18.38
CA ALA A 66 -13.86 -5.09 18.71
C ALA A 66 -13.67 -4.19 19.94
N ILE A 67 -14.74 -3.63 20.50
CA ILE A 67 -14.69 -2.71 21.65
C ILE A 67 -15.24 -3.41 22.91
N GLY A 68 -14.53 -3.27 24.01
CA GLY A 68 -14.99 -3.74 25.34
C GLY A 68 -16.06 -2.82 25.92
N VAL A 69 -15.66 -1.79 26.64
CA VAL A 69 -16.58 -0.83 27.29
C VAL A 69 -16.18 0.60 26.99
N THR A 70 -17.13 1.54 27.22
CA THR A 70 -16.77 2.97 27.29
C THR A 70 -16.22 3.32 28.67
N TRP A 71 -15.47 4.42 28.75
CA TRP A 71 -14.98 4.92 30.03
C TRP A 71 -16.10 5.24 31.02
N ASP A 72 -17.25 5.70 30.56
CA ASP A 72 -18.39 6.03 31.42
C ASP A 72 -19.06 4.76 31.97
N GLU A 73 -19.20 3.72 31.14
CA GLU A 73 -19.68 2.39 31.58
C GLU A 73 -18.75 1.82 32.65
N PHE A 74 -17.44 1.84 32.43
CA PHE A 74 -16.44 1.34 33.37
C PHE A 74 -16.43 2.11 34.70
N ARG A 75 -16.51 3.44 34.66
CA ARG A 75 -16.56 4.27 35.88
C ARG A 75 -17.82 4.05 36.70
N ALA A 76 -18.92 3.76 36.05
CA ALA A 76 -20.19 3.50 36.73
C ALA A 76 -20.15 2.21 37.57
N ASP A 77 -19.49 1.15 37.03
CA ASP A 77 -19.29 -0.13 37.74
C ASP A 77 -18.00 -0.80 37.25
N PRO A 78 -16.85 -0.58 37.90
CA PRO A 78 -15.57 -1.14 37.44
C PRO A 78 -15.51 -2.68 37.46
N GLU A 79 -16.21 -3.36 38.36
CA GLU A 79 -16.21 -4.82 38.43
C GLU A 79 -17.01 -5.43 37.27
N ALA A 80 -18.19 -4.92 37.02
CA ALA A 80 -18.99 -5.31 35.87
C ALA A 80 -18.29 -4.93 34.55
N GLY A 81 -17.67 -3.76 34.47
CA GLY A 81 -16.88 -3.32 33.32
C GLY A 81 -15.72 -4.25 33.01
N MET A 82 -14.95 -4.68 34.02
CA MET A 82 -13.86 -5.64 33.84
C MET A 82 -14.38 -6.99 33.34
N ALA A 83 -15.48 -7.48 33.91
CA ALA A 83 -16.13 -8.73 33.45
C ALA A 83 -16.58 -8.66 31.99
N ALA A 84 -17.17 -7.52 31.58
CA ALA A 84 -17.59 -7.27 30.20
C ALA A 84 -16.40 -7.23 29.22
N ILE A 85 -15.30 -6.58 29.60
CA ILE A 85 -14.04 -6.57 28.82
C ILE A 85 -13.54 -7.98 28.57
N ILE A 86 -13.47 -8.82 29.64
CA ILE A 86 -12.98 -10.20 29.53
C ILE A 86 -13.89 -11.04 28.63
N GLU A 87 -15.21 -10.87 28.72
CA GLU A 87 -16.17 -11.60 27.88
C GLU A 87 -16.06 -11.19 26.42
N ALA A 88 -16.04 -9.88 26.13
CA ALA A 88 -15.87 -9.35 24.77
C ALA A 88 -14.55 -9.83 24.14
N TYR A 89 -13.43 -9.75 24.87
CA TYR A 89 -12.15 -10.26 24.40
C TYR A 89 -12.22 -11.78 24.09
N ARG A 90 -12.85 -12.60 24.93
CA ARG A 90 -12.97 -14.05 24.69
C ARG A 90 -13.73 -14.35 23.41
N ASN A 91 -14.72 -13.55 23.07
CA ASN A 91 -15.47 -13.71 21.82
C ASN A 91 -14.56 -13.41 20.61
N VAL A 92 -13.79 -12.33 20.64
CA VAL A 92 -12.79 -12.02 19.61
C VAL A 92 -11.73 -13.13 19.51
N ALA A 93 -11.19 -13.57 20.63
CA ALA A 93 -10.10 -14.56 20.65
C ALA A 93 -10.50 -15.97 20.17
N ARG A 94 -11.78 -16.33 20.16
CA ARG A 94 -12.25 -17.64 19.64
C ARG A 94 -12.16 -17.77 18.13
N GLU A 95 -12.22 -16.65 17.40
CA GLU A 95 -12.33 -16.62 15.95
C GLU A 95 -11.02 -16.25 15.26
N HIS A 96 -9.96 -15.87 16.05
CA HIS A 96 -8.70 -15.36 15.52
C HIS A 96 -7.50 -16.18 16.04
N ASP A 97 -6.43 -16.19 15.27
CA ASP A 97 -5.17 -16.84 15.62
C ASP A 97 -4.33 -15.97 16.56
N VAL A 98 -4.32 -14.64 16.27
CA VAL A 98 -3.65 -13.62 17.08
C VAL A 98 -4.61 -12.47 17.33
N VAL A 99 -4.62 -11.90 18.55
CA VAL A 99 -5.38 -10.69 18.88
C VAL A 99 -4.44 -9.58 19.33
N ILE A 100 -4.50 -8.46 18.64
CA ILE A 100 -3.86 -7.21 19.08
C ILE A 100 -4.83 -6.45 19.97
N ILE A 101 -4.38 -6.17 21.18
CA ILE A 101 -5.17 -5.43 22.15
C ILE A 101 -4.55 -4.05 22.28
N ASP A 102 -5.25 -3.03 21.75
CA ASP A 102 -4.81 -1.64 21.86
C ASP A 102 -5.35 -1.06 23.17
N GLY A 103 -4.45 -0.90 24.14
CA GLY A 103 -4.75 -0.33 25.45
C GLY A 103 -5.32 1.09 25.36
N SER A 104 -5.80 1.62 26.46
CA SER A 104 -6.40 2.95 26.51
C SER A 104 -5.40 4.08 26.19
N ASP A 105 -5.93 5.19 25.74
CA ASP A 105 -5.20 6.42 25.46
C ASP A 105 -5.40 7.45 26.59
N TYR A 106 -4.33 8.17 26.94
CA TYR A 106 -4.28 9.13 28.06
C TYR A 106 -5.05 10.45 27.83
N ASP A 107 -5.95 10.52 26.87
CA ASP A 107 -6.68 11.75 26.61
C ASP A 107 -7.93 11.88 27.50
N GLY A 108 -7.83 12.76 28.49
CA GLY A 108 -8.99 13.27 29.24
C GLY A 108 -9.30 12.61 30.57
N VAL A 109 -8.47 11.70 31.08
CA VAL A 109 -8.70 11.05 32.38
C VAL A 109 -7.82 11.69 33.46
N ALA A 110 -8.34 12.65 34.18
CA ALA A 110 -7.67 13.21 35.36
C ALA A 110 -7.73 12.20 36.53
N GLY A 111 -6.57 11.72 36.97
CA GLY A 111 -6.40 11.09 38.27
C GLY A 111 -6.45 9.58 38.38
N ASN A 112 -6.42 8.81 37.31
CA ASN A 112 -6.29 7.35 37.39
C ASN A 112 -4.95 6.88 36.79
N PRO A 113 -4.26 5.93 37.42
CA PRO A 113 -3.07 5.32 36.85
C PRO A 113 -3.49 4.42 35.67
N GLU A 114 -3.57 4.99 34.50
CA GLU A 114 -4.05 4.33 33.29
C GLU A 114 -3.16 3.14 32.91
N LEU A 115 -1.86 3.24 33.18
CA LEU A 115 -0.92 2.12 32.99
C LEU A 115 -1.28 0.95 33.90
N THR A 116 -1.60 1.21 35.17
CA THR A 116 -2.04 0.20 36.14
C THR A 116 -3.31 -0.52 35.65
N LEU A 117 -4.31 0.23 35.17
CA LEU A 117 -5.54 -0.36 34.65
C LEU A 117 -5.31 -1.19 33.37
N ASN A 118 -4.49 -0.69 32.46
CA ASN A 118 -4.07 -1.47 31.29
C ASN A 118 -3.36 -2.79 31.69
N ALA A 119 -2.50 -2.73 32.73
CA ALA A 119 -1.83 -3.91 33.27
C ALA A 119 -2.81 -4.89 33.90
N GLN A 120 -3.81 -4.40 34.65
CA GLN A 120 -4.87 -5.24 35.22
C GLN A 120 -5.68 -5.95 34.14
N VAL A 121 -6.06 -5.25 33.07
CA VAL A 121 -6.73 -5.88 31.92
C VAL A 121 -5.83 -6.94 31.30
N ALA A 122 -4.57 -6.60 31.01
CA ALA A 122 -3.62 -7.53 30.40
C ALA A 122 -3.43 -8.79 31.24
N ALA A 123 -3.33 -8.66 32.58
CA ALA A 123 -3.22 -9.79 33.50
C ALA A 123 -4.48 -10.66 33.51
N ASN A 124 -5.67 -10.06 33.56
CA ASN A 124 -6.95 -10.78 33.60
C ASN A 124 -7.24 -11.56 32.33
N ILE A 125 -6.79 -11.10 31.17
CA ILE A 125 -6.95 -11.79 29.89
C ILE A 125 -5.74 -12.69 29.55
N GLY A 126 -4.65 -12.62 30.33
CA GLY A 126 -3.44 -13.41 30.15
C GLY A 126 -2.60 -12.97 28.94
N ALA A 127 -2.71 -11.71 28.49
CA ALA A 127 -1.97 -11.18 27.34
C ALA A 127 -0.60 -10.61 27.78
N PRO A 128 0.51 -11.02 27.14
CA PRO A 128 1.79 -10.35 27.31
C PRO A 128 1.73 -8.92 26.79
N THR A 129 2.51 -8.03 27.39
CA THR A 129 2.49 -6.60 27.07
C THR A 129 3.68 -6.20 26.19
N LEU A 130 3.41 -5.47 25.11
CA LEU A 130 4.36 -4.66 24.38
C LEU A 130 4.26 -3.22 24.91
N LEU A 131 5.36 -2.75 25.50
CA LEU A 131 5.42 -1.41 26.09
C LEU A 131 6.00 -0.41 25.08
N VAL A 132 5.25 0.65 24.78
CA VAL A 132 5.70 1.75 23.90
C VAL A 132 6.13 2.92 24.76
N VAL A 133 7.40 3.30 24.70
CA VAL A 133 7.97 4.46 25.40
C VAL A 133 8.35 5.57 24.43
N ASN A 134 8.28 6.82 24.89
CA ASN A 134 8.66 7.97 24.06
C ASN A 134 10.19 8.15 24.08
N GLY A 135 10.83 8.04 22.90
CA GLY A 135 12.28 8.21 22.73
C GLY A 135 12.73 9.66 22.50
N ASN A 136 11.82 10.61 22.32
CA ASN A 136 12.17 12.00 21.98
C ASN A 136 12.95 12.74 23.08
N GLN A 137 12.79 12.30 24.33
CA GLN A 137 13.44 12.92 25.50
C GLN A 137 14.88 12.41 25.75
N GLY A 138 15.37 11.50 24.92
CA GLY A 138 16.73 10.98 24.98
C GLY A 138 16.89 9.67 25.75
N PRO A 139 18.12 9.08 25.72
CA PRO A 139 18.36 7.71 26.18
C PRO A 139 18.04 7.47 27.66
N SER A 140 18.44 8.38 28.54
CA SER A 140 18.28 8.22 29.98
C SER A 140 16.80 8.23 30.40
N GLU A 141 16.01 9.12 29.79
CA GLU A 141 14.59 9.27 30.08
C GLU A 141 13.78 8.11 29.52
N ALA A 142 14.09 7.65 28.31
CA ALA A 142 13.48 6.46 27.71
C ALA A 142 13.72 5.22 28.59
N LEU A 143 14.95 5.03 29.11
CA LEU A 143 15.27 3.92 30.01
C LEU A 143 14.52 4.05 31.35
N ALA A 144 14.52 5.23 31.97
CA ALA A 144 13.84 5.45 33.24
C ALA A 144 12.33 5.18 33.11
N SER A 145 11.71 5.70 32.05
CA SER A 145 10.30 5.46 31.72
C SER A 145 10.00 3.96 31.55
N ALA A 146 10.82 3.25 30.77
CA ALA A 146 10.66 1.81 30.57
C ALA A 146 10.77 1.03 31.89
N GLN A 147 11.80 1.28 32.69
CA GLN A 147 12.04 0.58 33.96
C GLN A 147 10.93 0.80 35.00
N VAL A 148 10.42 2.01 35.11
CA VAL A 148 9.30 2.33 36.01
C VAL A 148 8.05 1.59 35.52
N SER A 149 7.72 1.69 34.24
CA SER A 149 6.54 1.06 33.66
C SER A 149 6.57 -0.47 33.77
N ILE A 150 7.72 -1.10 33.52
CA ILE A 150 7.87 -2.56 33.66
C ILE A 150 7.59 -2.98 35.11
N LYS A 151 8.07 -2.24 36.12
CA LYS A 151 7.80 -2.55 37.52
C LYS A 151 6.32 -2.38 37.87
N GLU A 152 5.68 -1.33 37.38
CA GLU A 152 4.27 -1.06 37.58
C GLU A 152 3.39 -2.17 36.94
N ILE A 153 3.68 -2.54 35.68
CA ILE A 153 2.99 -3.61 34.98
C ILE A 153 3.17 -4.96 35.73
N ALA A 154 4.37 -5.24 36.20
CA ALA A 154 4.66 -6.48 36.94
C ALA A 154 3.97 -6.50 38.32
N ALA A 155 3.76 -5.35 38.98
CA ALA A 155 3.01 -5.25 40.22
C ALA A 155 1.54 -5.68 40.07
N GLU A 156 0.95 -5.49 38.88
CA GLU A 156 -0.39 -5.97 38.52
C GLU A 156 -0.39 -7.40 37.93
N HIS A 157 0.70 -8.16 38.07
CA HIS A 157 0.84 -9.52 37.55
C HIS A 157 0.84 -9.68 36.03
N ALA A 158 0.97 -8.59 35.28
CA ALA A 158 1.16 -8.63 33.82
C ALA A 158 2.65 -8.71 33.46
N ARG A 159 2.95 -9.24 32.28
CA ARG A 159 4.33 -9.50 31.83
C ARG A 159 4.63 -8.68 30.59
N VAL A 160 5.68 -7.84 30.63
CA VAL A 160 6.24 -7.20 29.45
C VAL A 160 7.14 -8.20 28.71
N VAL A 161 7.00 -8.27 27.38
CA VAL A 161 7.81 -9.13 26.49
C VAL A 161 8.62 -8.34 25.50
N ALA A 162 8.16 -7.13 25.16
CA ALA A 162 8.85 -6.25 24.23
C ALA A 162 8.74 -4.79 24.64
N VAL A 163 9.75 -3.99 24.29
CA VAL A 163 9.79 -2.54 24.48
C VAL A 163 10.10 -1.87 23.15
N VAL A 164 9.22 -0.97 22.73
CA VAL A 164 9.40 -0.13 21.54
C VAL A 164 9.68 1.29 22.00
N ALA A 165 10.91 1.77 21.79
CA ALA A 165 11.21 3.19 21.92
C ALA A 165 10.80 3.91 20.63
N ASN A 166 9.67 4.58 20.64
CA ASN A 166 9.13 5.28 19.48
C ASN A 166 9.47 6.77 19.51
N ARG A 167 9.42 7.43 18.36
CA ARG A 167 9.74 8.86 18.20
C ARG A 167 11.17 9.21 18.62
N CYS A 168 12.12 8.35 18.37
CA CYS A 168 13.53 8.61 18.66
C CYS A 168 14.09 9.67 17.69
N LYS A 169 14.81 10.67 18.22
CA LYS A 169 15.57 11.56 17.35
C LYS A 169 16.60 10.73 16.58
N PRO A 170 16.74 10.91 15.25
CA PRO A 170 17.66 10.10 14.44
C PRO A 170 19.09 10.06 15.00
N SER A 171 19.60 11.18 15.56
CA SER A 171 20.93 11.27 16.16
C SER A 171 21.11 10.53 17.49
N GLU A 172 20.02 10.19 18.18
CA GLU A 172 20.05 9.55 19.51
C GLU A 172 19.54 8.10 19.48
N ARG A 173 18.97 7.66 18.37
CA ARG A 173 18.27 6.39 18.21
C ARG A 173 19.14 5.17 18.58
N GLU A 174 20.33 5.06 17.99
CA GLU A 174 21.25 3.95 18.27
C GLU A 174 21.65 3.89 19.74
N ALA A 175 21.88 5.06 20.37
CA ALA A 175 22.21 5.14 21.78
C ALA A 175 21.06 4.71 22.68
N ILE A 176 19.81 5.07 22.33
CA ILE A 176 18.59 4.64 23.03
C ILE A 176 18.46 3.12 22.95
N GLU A 177 18.53 2.55 21.76
CA GLU A 177 18.39 1.11 21.55
C GLU A 177 19.46 0.31 22.26
N TYR A 178 20.73 0.73 22.14
CA TYR A 178 21.85 0.10 22.85
C TYR A 178 21.65 0.11 24.36
N LEU A 179 21.25 1.26 24.93
CA LEU A 179 21.06 1.42 26.36
C LEU A 179 19.92 0.53 26.87
N LEU A 180 18.78 0.54 26.17
CA LEU A 180 17.63 -0.29 26.53
C LEU A 180 17.97 -1.78 26.44
N LYS A 181 18.58 -2.25 25.34
CA LYS A 181 19.03 -3.65 25.19
C LYS A 181 19.99 -4.08 26.29
N SER A 182 20.91 -3.21 26.71
CA SER A 182 21.90 -3.50 27.73
C SER A 182 21.33 -3.57 29.17
N LYS A 183 20.15 -2.98 29.42
CA LYS A 183 19.55 -2.82 30.74
C LYS A 183 18.25 -3.58 30.94
N LEU A 184 17.61 -4.01 29.85
CA LEU A 184 16.34 -4.74 29.85
C LEU A 184 16.57 -6.16 29.34
N GLU A 185 17.34 -6.95 30.11
CA GLU A 185 17.71 -8.32 29.74
C GLU A 185 16.46 -9.21 29.56
N GLY A 186 16.46 -10.04 28.52
CA GLY A 186 15.38 -10.98 28.23
C GLY A 186 14.14 -10.37 27.55
N LEU A 187 14.16 -9.07 27.23
CA LEU A 187 13.10 -8.42 26.48
C LEU A 187 13.54 -8.13 25.04
N THR A 188 12.60 -8.24 24.10
CA THR A 188 12.79 -7.73 22.75
C THR A 188 12.75 -6.21 22.80
N VAL A 189 13.79 -5.54 22.30
CA VAL A 189 13.88 -4.08 22.29
C VAL A 189 14.13 -3.59 20.88
N THR A 190 13.35 -2.62 20.45
CA THR A 190 13.51 -1.95 19.17
C THR A 190 13.27 -0.46 19.30
N SER A 191 13.84 0.33 18.35
CA SER A 191 13.68 1.79 18.32
C SER A 191 13.17 2.25 16.96
N ILE A 192 12.25 3.20 16.96
CA ILE A 192 11.62 3.76 15.75
C ILE A 192 11.94 5.26 15.72
N PRO A 193 12.41 5.80 14.59
CA PRO A 193 12.71 7.22 14.46
C PRO A 193 11.44 8.06 14.53
N GLU A 194 11.60 9.32 14.93
CA GLU A 194 10.54 10.31 14.81
C GLU A 194 10.38 10.70 13.33
N VAL A 195 9.16 10.58 12.83
CA VAL A 195 8.76 11.00 11.49
C VAL A 195 7.83 12.20 11.63
N PRO A 196 8.29 13.42 11.35
CA PRO A 196 7.51 14.66 11.55
C PRO A 196 6.15 14.63 10.85
N LEU A 197 6.08 14.07 9.66
CA LEU A 197 4.84 13.92 8.87
C LEU A 197 3.73 13.20 9.64
N LEU A 198 4.06 12.19 10.44
CA LEU A 198 3.05 11.43 11.22
C LEU A 198 2.39 12.28 12.32
N ALA A 199 3.08 13.31 12.80
CA ALA A 199 2.59 14.23 13.81
C ALA A 199 1.95 15.50 13.22
N ALA A 200 2.10 15.75 11.91
CA ALA A 200 1.60 16.94 11.25
C ALA A 200 0.08 16.85 11.01
N PRO A 201 -0.72 17.90 11.28
CA PRO A 201 -2.12 17.93 10.89
C PRO A 201 -2.24 18.08 9.35
N SER A 202 -3.34 17.64 8.77
CA SER A 202 -3.65 18.00 7.38
C SER A 202 -4.07 19.48 7.29
N VAL A 203 -3.89 20.08 6.12
CA VAL A 203 -4.37 21.45 5.85
C VAL A 203 -5.86 21.57 6.12
N GLY A 204 -6.64 20.53 5.79
CA GLY A 204 -8.08 20.47 6.05
C GLY A 204 -8.43 20.39 7.54
N GLU A 205 -7.64 19.70 8.36
CA GLU A 205 -7.81 19.68 9.82
C GLU A 205 -7.54 21.07 10.40
N VAL A 206 -6.47 21.72 9.97
CA VAL A 206 -6.21 23.12 10.38
C VAL A 206 -7.35 24.01 9.96
N MET A 207 -7.81 23.94 8.71
CA MET A 207 -8.93 24.74 8.20
C MET A 207 -10.18 24.59 9.08
N ARG A 208 -10.57 23.36 9.44
CA ARG A 208 -11.72 23.10 10.32
C ARG A 208 -11.52 23.68 11.73
N THR A 209 -10.33 23.50 12.29
CA THR A 209 -10.02 23.95 13.67
C THR A 209 -10.04 25.48 13.81
N ILE A 210 -9.67 26.20 12.75
CA ILE A 210 -9.68 27.66 12.75
C ILE A 210 -10.99 28.27 12.22
N ASP A 211 -12.04 27.47 12.03
CA ASP A 211 -13.31 27.89 11.39
C ASP A 211 -13.05 28.60 10.05
N GLY A 212 -12.15 28.03 9.27
CA GLY A 212 -11.67 28.58 8.00
C GLY A 212 -12.50 28.15 6.81
N GLN A 213 -12.41 28.92 5.73
CA GLN A 213 -13.04 28.62 4.44
C GLN A 213 -12.00 28.61 3.32
N LEU A 214 -12.09 27.65 2.44
CA LEU A 214 -11.23 27.59 1.25
C LEU A 214 -11.62 28.74 0.29
N LEU A 215 -10.70 29.66 0.06
CA LEU A 215 -10.88 30.78 -0.86
C LEU A 215 -10.53 30.40 -2.30
N SER A 216 -9.43 29.64 -2.47
CA SER A 216 -8.93 29.17 -3.76
C SER A 216 -7.96 28.03 -3.58
N GLY A 217 -7.58 27.36 -4.67
CA GLY A 217 -6.68 26.21 -4.69
C GLY A 217 -7.41 24.90 -4.95
N ASP A 218 -6.66 23.82 -5.03
CA ASP A 218 -7.20 22.47 -5.24
C ASP A 218 -7.72 21.88 -3.93
N PRO A 219 -9.02 21.55 -3.83
CA PRO A 219 -9.57 20.91 -2.63
C PRO A 219 -8.92 19.57 -2.29
N ALA A 220 -8.36 18.84 -3.25
CA ALA A 220 -7.67 17.59 -3.00
C ALA A 220 -6.39 17.78 -2.16
N LEU A 221 -5.77 18.96 -2.21
CA LEU A 221 -4.60 19.30 -1.41
C LEU A 221 -4.92 19.69 0.04
N LEU A 222 -6.18 19.73 0.44
CA LEU A 222 -6.57 19.83 1.85
C LEU A 222 -6.19 18.56 2.65
N GLU A 223 -5.99 17.44 1.98
CA GLU A 223 -5.50 16.20 2.59
C GLU A 223 -3.98 16.21 2.82
N ARG A 224 -3.25 17.14 2.21
CA ARG A 224 -1.80 17.29 2.41
C ARG A 224 -1.48 17.67 3.85
N GLU A 225 -0.42 17.09 4.38
CA GLU A 225 0.09 17.39 5.72
C GLU A 225 0.75 18.77 5.77
N ALA A 226 0.47 19.52 6.83
CA ALA A 226 1.13 20.77 7.18
C ALA A 226 2.28 20.44 8.14
N GLU A 227 3.45 20.12 7.59
CA GLU A 227 4.59 19.59 8.37
C GLU A 227 5.20 20.62 9.31
N ASP A 228 5.05 21.91 8.98
CA ASP A 228 5.53 23.04 9.80
C ASP A 228 4.60 24.24 9.65
N LEU A 229 4.58 25.11 10.64
CA LEU A 229 3.77 26.32 10.67
C LEU A 229 4.68 27.57 10.68
N LEU A 230 4.59 28.39 9.62
CA LEU A 230 5.25 29.68 9.56
C LEU A 230 4.27 30.82 9.80
N ILE A 231 4.42 31.56 10.90
CA ILE A 231 3.70 32.82 11.11
C ILE A 231 4.46 33.96 10.44
N CYS A 232 3.93 34.47 9.34
CA CYS A 232 4.57 35.47 8.50
C CYS A 232 4.28 36.88 8.97
N ALA A 233 4.93 37.30 10.06
CA ALA A 233 4.81 38.66 10.63
C ALA A 233 5.92 39.63 10.17
N MET A 234 6.91 39.11 9.41
CA MET A 234 8.12 39.83 8.99
C MET A 234 7.95 40.43 7.58
N ASP A 235 8.99 41.12 7.09
CA ASP A 235 9.05 41.61 5.71
C ASP A 235 9.19 40.46 4.71
N VAL A 236 8.76 40.70 3.45
CA VAL A 236 8.70 39.68 2.40
C VAL A 236 10.06 39.02 2.15
N SER A 237 11.15 39.78 2.16
CA SER A 237 12.50 39.25 1.94
C SER A 237 12.90 38.24 3.00
N HIS A 238 12.65 38.55 4.27
CA HIS A 238 12.93 37.65 5.38
C HIS A 238 11.97 36.45 5.45
N ALA A 239 10.75 36.60 4.95
CA ALA A 239 9.80 35.51 4.84
C ALA A 239 10.28 34.46 3.83
N MET A 240 10.67 34.93 2.62
CA MET A 240 11.17 34.04 1.55
C MET A 240 12.35 33.16 1.96
N GLU A 241 13.30 33.73 2.75
CA GLU A 241 14.48 32.98 3.25
C GLU A 241 14.12 31.86 4.24
N ARG A 242 12.90 31.83 4.79
CA ARG A 242 12.45 30.90 5.80
C ARG A 242 11.45 29.87 5.30
N LEU A 243 11.08 29.97 4.03
CA LEU A 243 10.17 29.00 3.42
C LEU A 243 10.83 27.63 3.35
N ARG A 244 10.02 26.60 3.58
CA ARG A 244 10.39 25.20 3.46
C ARG A 244 9.25 24.44 2.77
N ASP A 245 9.57 23.31 2.20
CA ASP A 245 8.56 22.41 1.65
C ASP A 245 7.60 21.94 2.75
N GLY A 246 6.32 21.79 2.40
CA GLY A 246 5.30 21.33 3.33
C GLY A 246 4.85 22.33 4.40
N GLN A 247 5.36 23.58 4.39
CA GLN A 247 4.91 24.59 5.37
C GLN A 247 3.52 25.12 5.09
N LEU A 248 2.72 25.26 6.17
CA LEU A 248 1.51 26.06 6.18
C LEU A 248 1.86 27.48 6.65
N VAL A 249 1.61 28.49 5.81
CA VAL A 249 2.00 29.87 6.14
C VAL A 249 0.79 30.68 6.56
N VAL A 250 0.86 31.26 7.76
CA VAL A 250 -0.17 32.16 8.31
C VAL A 250 0.23 33.61 8.07
N VAL A 251 -0.61 34.36 7.38
CA VAL A 251 -0.36 35.76 7.04
C VAL A 251 -1.64 36.58 7.19
N PRO A 252 -1.57 37.78 7.82
CA PRO A 252 -2.72 38.70 7.87
C PRO A 252 -3.22 39.07 6.48
N SER A 253 -4.52 38.97 6.26
CA SER A 253 -5.14 39.18 4.94
C SER A 253 -4.99 40.59 4.37
N ASP A 254 -4.60 41.58 5.18
CA ASP A 254 -4.24 42.92 4.74
C ASP A 254 -2.80 43.05 4.21
N ARG A 255 -1.97 42.02 4.36
CA ARG A 255 -0.57 41.99 3.89
C ARG A 255 -0.47 41.53 2.45
N VAL A 256 -1.18 42.20 1.54
CA VAL A 256 -1.38 41.82 0.12
C VAL A 256 -0.06 41.53 -0.61
N GLY A 257 0.99 42.34 -0.39
CA GLY A 257 2.29 42.15 -1.04
C GLY A 257 2.97 40.84 -0.67
N ILE A 258 2.86 40.41 0.60
CA ILE A 258 3.39 39.13 1.07
C ILE A 258 2.57 37.98 0.49
N ILE A 259 1.24 38.09 0.47
CA ILE A 259 0.36 37.04 -0.06
C ILE A 259 0.68 36.77 -1.55
N ILE A 260 0.85 37.81 -2.35
CA ILE A 260 1.22 37.67 -3.77
C ILE A 260 2.61 37.03 -3.90
N ALA A 261 3.57 37.43 -3.08
CA ALA A 261 4.92 36.88 -3.10
C ALA A 261 4.95 35.39 -2.71
N LEU A 262 4.15 34.98 -1.70
CA LEU A 262 4.02 33.58 -1.29
C LEU A 262 3.35 32.72 -2.38
N ALA A 263 2.29 33.24 -3.00
CA ALA A 263 1.64 32.54 -4.11
C ALA A 263 2.58 32.40 -5.34
N ALA A 264 3.35 33.45 -5.64
CA ALA A 264 4.36 33.42 -6.69
C ALA A 264 5.53 32.49 -6.36
N ALA A 265 5.97 32.44 -5.10
CA ALA A 265 7.00 31.52 -4.64
C ALA A 265 6.57 30.07 -4.83
N HIS A 266 5.35 29.72 -4.40
CA HIS A 266 4.80 28.39 -4.59
C HIS A 266 4.69 27.99 -6.09
N ALA A 267 4.37 28.93 -6.96
CA ALA A 267 4.31 28.69 -8.41
C ALA A 267 5.71 28.56 -9.06
N SER A 268 6.77 28.84 -8.34
CA SER A 268 8.16 28.83 -8.87
C SER A 268 8.85 27.52 -8.54
N THR A 269 9.44 26.88 -9.54
CA THR A 269 10.27 25.68 -9.36
C THR A 269 11.58 25.93 -8.58
N ALA A 270 11.95 27.20 -8.37
CA ALA A 270 13.16 27.59 -7.61
C ALA A 270 12.87 27.86 -6.12
N MET A 271 11.63 27.73 -5.67
CA MET A 271 11.22 28.03 -4.30
C MET A 271 10.48 26.82 -3.68
N PRO A 272 10.46 26.70 -2.34
CA PRO A 272 9.76 25.62 -1.67
C PRO A 272 8.26 25.55 -1.99
N SER A 273 7.71 24.35 -2.06
CA SER A 273 6.29 24.08 -2.25
C SER A 273 5.55 24.12 -0.90
N LEU A 274 4.70 25.12 -0.72
CA LEU A 274 3.92 25.30 0.51
C LEU A 274 2.76 24.32 0.60
N ALA A 275 2.39 23.90 1.80
CA ALA A 275 1.18 23.10 2.03
C ALA A 275 -0.10 23.93 1.86
N GLY A 276 -0.07 25.21 2.24
CA GLY A 276 -1.20 26.11 2.13
C GLY A 276 -0.90 27.51 2.69
N LEU A 277 -1.80 28.44 2.42
CA LEU A 277 -1.80 29.77 3.03
C LEU A 277 -3.06 29.97 3.89
N VAL A 278 -2.88 30.47 5.11
CA VAL A 278 -3.98 30.91 5.98
C VAL A 278 -3.98 32.42 6.04
N LEU A 279 -5.00 33.02 5.43
CA LEU A 279 -5.27 34.46 5.46
C LEU A 279 -6.13 34.77 6.70
N ASN A 280 -5.53 35.33 7.72
CA ASN A 280 -6.20 35.60 8.99
C ASN A 280 -6.60 37.07 9.17
N GLY A 281 -7.48 37.34 10.15
CA GLY A 281 -7.91 38.70 10.52
C GLY A 281 -9.20 39.17 9.87
N GLY A 282 -9.81 38.36 8.97
CA GLY A 282 -11.14 38.63 8.41
C GLY A 282 -11.22 39.80 7.40
N PHE A 283 -10.09 40.33 6.93
CA PHE A 283 -10.10 41.38 5.90
C PHE A 283 -10.27 40.76 4.51
N PRO A 284 -11.21 41.28 3.69
CA PRO A 284 -11.37 40.79 2.33
C PRO A 284 -10.14 41.17 1.48
N LEU A 285 -9.69 40.23 0.63
CA LEU A 285 -8.67 40.55 -0.38
C LEU A 285 -9.25 41.55 -1.40
N PRO A 286 -8.51 42.63 -1.74
CA PRO A 286 -8.89 43.52 -2.85
C PRO A 286 -9.02 42.78 -4.17
N THR A 287 -9.94 43.21 -5.04
CA THR A 287 -10.29 42.50 -6.28
C THR A 287 -9.09 42.22 -7.19
N VAL A 288 -8.23 43.21 -7.42
CA VAL A 288 -7.08 43.07 -8.33
C VAL A 288 -6.04 42.04 -7.84
N PRO A 289 -5.62 42.07 -6.55
CA PRO A 289 -4.79 41.01 -5.98
C PRO A 289 -5.42 39.62 -6.04
N ALA A 290 -6.72 39.51 -5.78
CA ALA A 290 -7.42 38.22 -5.86
C ALA A 290 -7.44 37.66 -7.29
N GLU A 291 -7.64 38.50 -8.29
CA GLU A 291 -7.56 38.11 -9.71
C GLU A 291 -6.12 37.73 -10.12
N LEU A 292 -5.11 38.43 -9.60
CA LEU A 292 -3.70 38.10 -9.86
C LEU A 292 -3.34 36.70 -9.30
N ILE A 293 -3.76 36.40 -8.07
CA ILE A 293 -3.55 35.09 -7.45
C ILE A 293 -4.24 33.99 -8.27
N LYS A 294 -5.49 34.22 -8.69
CA LYS A 294 -6.17 33.29 -9.59
C LYS A 294 -5.43 33.10 -10.94
N GLY A 295 -4.86 34.20 -11.46
CA GLY A 295 -4.10 34.17 -12.72
C GLY A 295 -2.76 33.41 -12.63
N LEU A 296 -2.22 33.22 -11.43
CA LEU A 296 -1.03 32.39 -11.20
C LEU A 296 -1.35 30.89 -11.36
N SER A 297 -2.63 30.53 -11.46
CA SER A 297 -3.11 29.15 -11.64
C SER A 297 -2.49 28.16 -10.64
N THR A 298 -2.29 28.60 -9.40
CA THR A 298 -1.71 27.75 -8.37
C THR A 298 -2.78 26.82 -7.80
N SER A 299 -2.43 25.57 -7.59
CA SER A 299 -3.23 24.59 -6.84
C SER A 299 -3.20 24.84 -5.34
N LEU A 300 -2.31 25.70 -4.84
CA LEU A 300 -2.08 26.02 -3.42
C LEU A 300 -3.40 26.33 -2.69
N PRO A 301 -3.77 25.58 -1.64
CA PRO A 301 -4.92 25.91 -0.81
C PRO A 301 -4.73 27.25 -0.12
N ILE A 302 -5.63 28.19 -0.36
CA ILE A 302 -5.67 29.48 0.32
C ILE A 302 -6.94 29.51 1.17
N ILE A 303 -6.76 29.58 2.48
CA ILE A 303 -7.82 29.50 3.49
C ILE A 303 -8.00 30.88 4.12
N THR A 304 -9.23 31.32 4.33
CA THR A 304 -9.54 32.55 5.07
C THR A 304 -10.17 32.24 6.42
N THR A 305 -9.82 33.03 7.46
CA THR A 305 -10.45 32.94 8.77
C THR A 305 -10.58 34.31 9.39
N ASN A 306 -11.59 34.49 10.26
CA ASN A 306 -11.78 35.72 11.06
C ASN A 306 -10.91 35.77 12.33
N LEU A 307 -10.22 34.69 12.65
CA LEU A 307 -9.34 34.65 13.84
C LEU A 307 -8.13 35.57 13.65
N ASP A 308 -7.62 36.13 14.75
CA ASP A 308 -6.34 36.83 14.74
C ASP A 308 -5.14 35.84 14.65
N THR A 309 -3.97 36.40 14.37
CA THR A 309 -2.75 35.61 14.16
C THR A 309 -2.39 34.74 15.36
N PHE A 310 -2.57 35.26 16.58
CA PHE A 310 -2.25 34.52 17.81
C PHE A 310 -3.20 33.31 17.98
N LYS A 311 -4.50 33.53 17.78
CA LYS A 311 -5.50 32.47 17.88
C LYS A 311 -5.31 31.41 16.83
N VAL A 312 -4.98 31.78 15.57
CA VAL A 312 -4.66 30.81 14.51
C VAL A 312 -3.45 30.00 14.90
N GLY A 313 -2.35 30.64 15.35
CA GLY A 313 -1.14 29.93 15.75
C GLY A 313 -1.36 28.97 16.92
N LEU A 314 -2.14 29.40 17.92
CA LEU A 314 -2.50 28.60 19.09
C LEU A 314 -3.39 27.40 18.67
N ALA A 315 -4.42 27.65 17.86
CA ALA A 315 -5.34 26.63 17.39
C ALA A 315 -4.62 25.57 16.52
N ALA A 316 -3.84 26.00 15.52
CA ALA A 316 -3.06 25.11 14.68
C ALA A 316 -2.03 24.30 15.48
N GLY A 317 -1.32 24.94 16.45
CA GLY A 317 -0.34 24.26 17.30
C GLY A 317 -0.96 23.31 18.34
N SER A 318 -2.25 23.42 18.62
CA SER A 318 -2.95 22.55 19.57
C SER A 318 -3.56 21.30 18.94
N ILE A 319 -3.52 21.20 17.61
CA ILE A 319 -4.07 20.02 16.89
C ILE A 319 -3.20 18.82 17.23
N LYS A 320 -3.81 17.86 17.91
CA LYS A 320 -3.22 16.53 18.03
C LYS A 320 -3.57 15.76 16.77
N ALA A 321 -2.62 15.71 15.85
CA ALA A 321 -2.82 14.93 14.64
C ALA A 321 -2.91 13.44 14.98
N HIS A 322 -3.98 12.82 14.57
CA HIS A 322 -4.18 11.38 14.67
C HIS A 322 -4.06 10.74 13.28
N ILE A 323 -3.59 9.50 13.24
CA ILE A 323 -3.70 8.70 12.01
C ILE A 323 -5.18 8.35 11.86
N ALA A 324 -5.83 8.87 10.83
CA ALA A 324 -7.25 8.66 10.54
C ALA A 324 -7.42 7.87 9.24
N GLN A 325 -8.57 7.26 9.05
CA GLN A 325 -8.88 6.41 7.89
C GLN A 325 -8.70 7.11 6.52
N GLY A 326 -8.84 8.44 6.45
CA GLY A 326 -8.58 9.25 5.24
C GLY A 326 -7.09 9.51 4.95
N SER A 327 -6.21 9.32 5.92
CA SER A 327 -4.79 9.70 5.83
C SER A 327 -3.92 8.59 5.21
N LYS A 328 -4.24 8.15 4.00
CA LYS A 328 -3.57 7.00 3.33
C LYS A 328 -2.05 7.14 3.29
N HIS A 329 -1.53 8.34 3.00
CA HIS A 329 -0.09 8.59 2.96
C HIS A 329 0.55 8.40 4.34
N LYS A 330 -0.04 8.96 5.42
CA LYS A 330 0.46 8.74 6.79
C LYS A 330 0.44 7.27 7.19
N ILE A 331 -0.64 6.57 6.87
CA ILE A 331 -0.79 5.13 7.15
C ILE A 331 0.35 4.34 6.49
N ASP A 332 0.58 4.60 5.21
CA ASP A 332 1.64 3.93 4.45
C ASP A 332 3.05 4.27 4.99
N VAL A 333 3.30 5.53 5.33
CA VAL A 333 4.55 5.95 5.99
C VAL A 333 4.71 5.28 7.36
N ALA A 334 3.66 5.22 8.18
CA ALA A 334 3.69 4.59 9.50
C ALA A 334 4.05 3.09 9.42
N ILE A 335 3.33 2.36 8.56
CA ILE A 335 3.54 0.93 8.35
C ILE A 335 4.95 0.67 7.80
N THR A 336 5.35 1.40 6.76
CA THR A 336 6.67 1.22 6.12
C THR A 336 7.81 1.53 7.10
N THR A 337 7.72 2.62 7.87
CA THR A 337 8.73 2.97 8.87
C THR A 337 8.85 1.88 9.94
N PHE A 338 7.72 1.39 10.46
CA PHE A 338 7.73 0.32 11.44
C PHE A 338 8.37 -0.96 10.90
N GLU A 339 8.02 -1.37 9.68
CA GLU A 339 8.55 -2.58 9.06
C GLU A 339 10.05 -2.51 8.76
N GLN A 340 10.56 -1.34 8.42
CA GLN A 340 11.98 -1.15 8.14
C GLN A 340 12.83 -1.04 9.39
N GLU A 341 12.27 -0.48 10.46
CA GLU A 341 13.04 -0.05 11.62
C GLU A 341 12.81 -0.89 12.87
N ALA A 342 11.65 -1.58 12.98
CA ALA A 342 11.34 -2.42 14.11
C ALA A 342 11.83 -3.86 13.93
N ASP A 343 12.24 -4.49 15.02
CA ASP A 343 12.49 -5.94 15.07
C ASP A 343 11.17 -6.72 15.17
N VAL A 344 10.40 -6.68 14.07
CA VAL A 344 9.10 -7.36 13.97
C VAL A 344 9.24 -8.86 14.23
N LYS A 345 10.33 -9.48 13.74
CA LYS A 345 10.60 -10.89 13.96
C LYS A 345 10.81 -11.20 15.44
N GLY A 346 11.65 -10.42 16.12
CA GLY A 346 11.87 -10.59 17.57
C GLY A 346 10.59 -10.40 18.39
N ILE A 347 9.70 -9.49 17.98
CA ILE A 347 8.38 -9.33 18.61
C ILE A 347 7.52 -10.57 18.38
N MET A 348 7.47 -11.13 17.18
CA MET A 348 6.70 -12.33 16.85
C MET A 348 7.24 -13.56 17.60
N ASP A 349 8.55 -13.72 17.65
CA ASP A 349 9.22 -14.81 18.39
C ASP A 349 8.91 -14.72 19.90
N ALA A 350 8.87 -13.49 20.46
CA ALA A 350 8.52 -13.27 21.87
C ALA A 350 7.04 -13.60 22.20
N LEU A 351 6.18 -13.62 21.16
CA LEU A 351 4.75 -13.97 21.25
C LEU A 351 4.48 -15.45 20.95
N ASP A 352 5.50 -16.23 20.54
CA ASP A 352 5.35 -17.61 20.07
C ASP A 352 4.35 -17.74 18.90
N VAL A 353 4.35 -16.77 17.99
CA VAL A 353 3.46 -16.74 16.83
C VAL A 353 4.03 -17.59 15.71
N ALA A 354 3.39 -18.72 15.41
CA ALA A 354 3.75 -19.57 14.28
C ALA A 354 3.20 -19.03 12.96
N ARG A 355 3.97 -19.19 11.87
CA ARG A 355 3.50 -18.84 10.52
C ARG A 355 2.33 -19.74 10.10
N SER A 356 1.29 -19.16 9.53
CA SER A 356 0.12 -19.88 9.00
C SER A 356 0.51 -20.75 7.79
N GLU A 357 -0.12 -21.93 7.67
CA GLU A 357 -0.05 -22.75 6.45
C GLU A 357 -1.01 -22.26 5.36
N VAL A 358 -2.00 -21.46 5.72
CA VAL A 358 -2.96 -20.82 4.80
C VAL A 358 -2.36 -19.54 4.24
N VAL A 359 -2.47 -19.34 2.93
CA VAL A 359 -1.99 -18.13 2.26
C VAL A 359 -3.17 -17.19 2.01
N THR A 360 -3.27 -16.14 2.82
CA THR A 360 -4.27 -15.09 2.63
C THR A 360 -3.87 -14.10 1.53
N PRO A 361 -4.79 -13.27 1.00
CA PRO A 361 -4.47 -12.21 0.05
C PRO A 361 -3.35 -11.29 0.53
N LEU A 362 -3.38 -10.86 1.79
CA LEU A 362 -2.38 -9.96 2.38
C LEU A 362 -1.01 -10.64 2.53
N MET A 363 -0.99 -11.92 2.90
CA MET A 363 0.24 -12.70 2.95
C MET A 363 0.86 -12.85 1.56
N PHE A 364 0.05 -13.12 0.53
CA PHE A 364 0.51 -13.23 -0.84
C PHE A 364 1.09 -11.89 -1.35
N GLN A 365 0.39 -10.78 -1.13
CA GLN A 365 0.88 -9.44 -1.52
C GLN A 365 2.21 -9.10 -0.82
N SER A 366 2.33 -9.44 0.47
CA SER A 366 3.58 -9.25 1.22
C SER A 366 4.72 -10.07 0.64
N GLU A 367 4.49 -11.36 0.35
CA GLU A 367 5.51 -12.24 -0.25
C GLU A 367 5.93 -11.74 -1.65
N LEU A 368 4.99 -11.23 -2.44
CA LEU A 368 5.27 -10.61 -3.72
C LEU A 368 6.21 -9.40 -3.58
N ILE A 369 5.93 -8.51 -2.64
CA ILE A 369 6.76 -7.35 -2.35
C ILE A 369 8.16 -7.77 -1.86
N GLU A 370 8.26 -8.74 -0.97
CA GLU A 370 9.54 -9.26 -0.49
C GLU A 370 10.38 -9.89 -1.62
N ARG A 371 9.76 -10.64 -2.52
CA ARG A 371 10.45 -11.18 -3.70
C ARG A 371 10.95 -10.07 -4.61
N ALA A 372 10.13 -9.04 -4.86
CA ALA A 372 10.53 -7.90 -5.66
C ALA A 372 11.73 -7.16 -5.04
N ARG A 373 11.75 -7.00 -3.70
CA ARG A 373 12.86 -6.37 -2.94
C ARG A 373 14.17 -7.14 -3.03
N ASN A 374 14.12 -8.48 -2.98
CA ASN A 374 15.30 -9.33 -2.91
C ASN A 374 16.18 -9.24 -4.17
N ASP A 375 15.59 -8.91 -5.32
CA ASP A 375 16.30 -8.70 -6.58
C ASP A 375 15.63 -7.52 -7.33
N ARG A 376 15.97 -6.28 -6.88
CA ARG A 376 15.32 -5.06 -7.37
C ARG A 376 15.55 -4.87 -8.85
N ARG A 377 14.45 -4.73 -9.59
CA ARG A 377 14.41 -4.46 -11.03
C ARG A 377 14.03 -3.02 -11.30
N THR A 378 14.38 -2.56 -12.49
CA THR A 378 14.06 -1.20 -12.94
C THR A 378 12.80 -1.22 -13.78
N ILE A 379 11.74 -0.55 -13.31
CA ILE A 379 10.41 -0.52 -13.93
C ILE A 379 10.11 0.87 -14.47
N VAL A 380 9.68 0.95 -15.73
CA VAL A 380 9.26 2.19 -16.38
C VAL A 380 7.78 2.44 -16.12
N LEU A 381 7.45 3.63 -15.70
CA LEU A 381 6.09 4.17 -15.56
C LEU A 381 5.94 5.35 -16.54
N PRO A 382 5.36 5.13 -17.72
CA PRO A 382 5.33 6.14 -18.78
C PRO A 382 4.37 7.30 -18.52
N GLU A 383 3.43 7.18 -17.60
CA GLU A 383 2.31 8.09 -17.39
C GLU A 383 2.51 8.96 -16.14
N SER A 384 3.67 9.62 -16.05
CA SER A 384 4.06 10.45 -14.91
C SER A 384 3.19 11.70 -14.68
N GLU A 385 2.30 12.03 -15.62
CA GLU A 385 1.33 13.11 -15.50
C GLU A 385 0.15 12.77 -14.58
N ASP A 386 -0.05 11.49 -14.28
CA ASP A 386 -1.13 11.01 -13.41
C ASP A 386 -0.67 10.97 -11.94
N ASP A 387 -1.39 11.66 -11.07
CA ASP A 387 -1.08 11.74 -9.65
C ASP A 387 -1.02 10.36 -8.97
N ARG A 388 -1.82 9.40 -9.44
CA ARG A 388 -1.81 8.03 -8.91
C ARG A 388 -0.49 7.33 -9.21
N VAL A 389 0.06 7.57 -10.40
CA VAL A 389 1.37 7.01 -10.80
C VAL A 389 2.49 7.61 -9.96
N LEU A 390 2.44 8.93 -9.68
CA LEU A 390 3.42 9.58 -8.79
C LEU A 390 3.32 9.07 -7.35
N ARG A 391 2.12 8.91 -6.81
CA ARG A 391 1.89 8.33 -5.47
C ARG A 391 2.36 6.88 -5.39
N ALA A 392 2.13 6.11 -6.44
CA ALA A 392 2.63 4.73 -6.52
C ALA A 392 4.16 4.70 -6.60
N ALA A 393 4.78 5.59 -7.38
CA ALA A 393 6.24 5.70 -7.48
C ALA A 393 6.89 6.02 -6.13
N ASP A 394 6.35 6.99 -5.38
CA ASP A 394 6.79 7.31 -4.01
C ASP A 394 6.72 6.07 -3.08
N SER A 395 5.59 5.37 -3.08
CA SER A 395 5.42 4.18 -2.24
C SER A 395 6.36 3.03 -2.65
N VAL A 396 6.50 2.78 -3.96
CA VAL A 396 7.41 1.75 -4.52
C VAL A 396 8.87 2.03 -4.12
N LEU A 397 9.31 3.28 -4.22
CA LEU A 397 10.66 3.69 -3.84
C LEU A 397 10.87 3.57 -2.34
N ARG A 398 9.99 4.11 -1.53
CA ARG A 398 10.04 4.06 -0.07
C ARG A 398 10.04 2.63 0.46
N ARG A 399 9.21 1.76 -0.10
CA ARG A 399 9.15 0.33 0.22
C ARG A 399 10.30 -0.48 -0.41
N ASN A 400 11.16 0.13 -1.20
CA ASN A 400 12.26 -0.54 -1.92
C ASN A 400 11.82 -1.67 -2.86
N VAL A 401 10.63 -1.59 -3.44
CA VAL A 401 10.05 -2.65 -4.29
C VAL A 401 10.77 -2.76 -5.63
N ALA A 402 11.03 -1.62 -6.27
CA ALA A 402 11.71 -1.53 -7.56
C ALA A 402 12.46 -0.21 -7.70
N ASN A 403 13.42 -0.14 -8.63
CA ASN A 403 13.91 1.14 -9.14
C ASN A 403 12.89 1.67 -10.15
N VAL A 404 12.58 2.96 -10.09
CA VAL A 404 11.54 3.56 -10.91
C VAL A 404 12.13 4.49 -11.95
N VAL A 405 11.66 4.36 -13.19
CA VAL A 405 11.88 5.34 -14.25
C VAL A 405 10.54 5.99 -14.62
N LEU A 406 10.45 7.30 -14.50
CA LEU A 406 9.29 8.10 -14.89
C LEU A 406 9.57 8.75 -16.24
N LEU A 407 8.62 8.67 -17.19
CA LEU A 407 8.75 9.38 -18.47
C LEU A 407 8.02 10.70 -18.41
N GLY A 408 8.73 11.81 -18.65
CA GLY A 408 8.13 13.15 -18.62
C GLY A 408 9.17 14.27 -18.59
N ASP A 409 8.71 15.49 -18.48
CA ASP A 409 9.56 16.65 -18.23
C ASP A 409 10.00 16.63 -16.75
N GLU A 410 11.33 16.62 -16.51
CA GLU A 410 11.91 16.47 -15.18
C GLU A 410 11.41 17.55 -14.20
N ASN A 411 11.37 18.80 -14.66
CA ASN A 411 10.93 19.90 -13.80
C ASN A 411 9.43 19.80 -13.47
N ALA A 412 8.61 19.44 -14.45
CA ALA A 412 7.16 19.32 -14.25
C ALA A 412 6.84 18.14 -13.30
N VAL A 413 7.51 17.00 -13.47
CA VAL A 413 7.32 15.80 -12.63
C VAL A 413 7.74 16.08 -11.19
N HIS A 414 8.93 16.69 -10.98
CA HIS A 414 9.38 17.08 -9.64
C HIS A 414 8.48 18.11 -8.99
N ALA A 415 8.05 19.14 -9.73
CA ALA A 415 7.14 20.15 -9.21
C ALA A 415 5.82 19.53 -8.75
N ARG A 416 5.23 18.64 -9.57
CA ARG A 416 3.97 17.98 -9.20
C ARG A 416 4.13 17.03 -8.01
N ALA A 417 5.20 16.25 -7.96
CA ALA A 417 5.47 15.38 -6.82
C ALA A 417 5.65 16.18 -5.52
N THR A 418 6.40 17.29 -5.57
CA THR A 418 6.60 18.17 -4.41
C THR A 418 5.28 18.81 -3.98
N GLU A 419 4.44 19.23 -4.93
CA GLU A 419 3.10 19.77 -4.67
C GLU A 419 2.20 18.75 -3.96
N LEU A 420 2.31 17.47 -4.32
CA LEU A 420 1.59 16.36 -3.70
C LEU A 420 2.21 15.91 -2.36
N GLY A 421 3.35 16.45 -1.94
CA GLY A 421 4.10 16.05 -0.75
C GLY A 421 4.80 14.70 -0.89
N LEU A 422 5.16 14.27 -2.10
CA LEU A 422 5.75 12.97 -2.39
C LEU A 422 7.27 13.06 -2.52
N ASN A 423 7.97 12.01 -2.10
CA ASN A 423 9.42 11.89 -2.26
C ASN A 423 9.75 10.91 -3.39
N ILE A 424 10.08 11.44 -4.57
CA ILE A 424 10.50 10.67 -5.73
C ILE A 424 11.97 10.92 -6.10
N SER A 425 12.80 11.40 -5.16
CA SER A 425 14.22 11.76 -5.40
C SER A 425 15.04 10.58 -5.95
N ASP A 426 14.68 9.36 -5.64
CA ASP A 426 15.37 8.14 -6.11
C ASP A 426 14.84 7.63 -7.47
N ALA A 427 13.79 8.27 -8.03
CA ALA A 427 13.33 7.96 -9.37
C ALA A 427 14.24 8.59 -10.44
N ARG A 428 14.50 7.84 -11.50
CA ARG A 428 15.10 8.41 -12.71
C ARG A 428 13.98 9.00 -13.58
N ILE A 429 14.05 10.29 -13.88
CA ILE A 429 13.12 10.95 -14.80
C ILE A 429 13.79 11.08 -16.16
N VAL A 430 13.07 10.70 -17.22
CA VAL A 430 13.59 10.69 -18.61
C VAL A 430 12.57 11.35 -19.54
N SER A 431 13.03 12.35 -20.29
CA SER A 431 12.22 12.97 -21.34
C SER A 431 12.18 12.08 -22.58
N VAL A 432 11.00 11.93 -23.19
CA VAL A 432 10.86 11.28 -24.51
C VAL A 432 11.53 12.08 -25.64
N ASN A 433 11.95 13.33 -25.36
CA ASN A 433 12.68 14.21 -26.26
C ASN A 433 14.19 14.21 -25.96
N ASP A 434 14.71 13.32 -25.11
CA ASP A 434 16.16 13.14 -24.92
C ASP A 434 16.77 12.72 -26.26
N GLU A 435 17.64 13.58 -26.81
CA GLU A 435 18.14 13.44 -28.19
C GLU A 435 18.95 12.13 -28.37
N GLU A 436 19.73 11.73 -27.37
CA GLU A 436 20.57 10.55 -27.45
C GLU A 436 19.74 9.27 -27.39
N LEU A 437 18.83 9.17 -26.42
CA LEU A 437 17.94 8.02 -26.26
C LEU A 437 16.95 7.93 -27.41
N LEU A 438 16.38 9.04 -27.87
CA LEU A 438 15.44 9.06 -28.99
C LEU A 438 16.11 8.54 -30.27
N GLU A 439 17.33 8.99 -30.61
CA GLU A 439 18.04 8.51 -31.78
C GLU A 439 18.44 7.02 -31.67
N LYS A 440 18.90 6.60 -30.48
CA LYS A 440 19.21 5.20 -30.16
C LYS A 440 17.99 4.31 -30.39
N TYR A 441 16.84 4.68 -29.83
CA TYR A 441 15.60 3.90 -29.89
C TYR A 441 14.95 3.96 -31.28
N ALA A 442 14.95 5.09 -31.95
CA ALA A 442 14.41 5.22 -33.29
C ALA A 442 15.20 4.38 -34.30
N THR A 443 16.52 4.37 -34.19
CA THR A 443 17.40 3.54 -35.04
C THR A 443 17.07 2.06 -34.87
N GLU A 444 16.97 1.57 -33.65
CA GLU A 444 16.66 0.17 -33.37
C GLU A 444 15.20 -0.16 -33.78
N PHE A 445 14.24 0.73 -33.53
CA PHE A 445 12.85 0.51 -33.95
C PHE A 445 12.72 0.43 -35.47
N ALA A 446 13.40 1.31 -36.22
CA ALA A 446 13.45 1.22 -37.69
C ALA A 446 14.05 -0.11 -38.15
N ARG A 447 15.12 -0.60 -37.49
CA ARG A 447 15.71 -1.93 -37.76
C ARG A 447 14.72 -3.07 -37.51
N LEU A 448 14.01 -3.07 -36.39
CA LEU A 448 13.01 -4.06 -36.04
C LEU A 448 11.84 -4.10 -37.01
N ARG A 449 11.47 -2.95 -37.55
CA ARG A 449 10.31 -2.76 -38.44
C ARG A 449 10.69 -2.60 -39.93
N ALA A 450 11.95 -2.81 -40.31
CA ALA A 450 12.44 -2.66 -41.69
C ALA A 450 11.61 -3.45 -42.69
N LYS A 451 11.18 -4.70 -42.37
CA LYS A 451 10.30 -5.52 -43.22
C LYS A 451 8.90 -4.93 -43.44
N LYS A 452 8.49 -3.97 -42.62
CA LYS A 452 7.22 -3.24 -42.75
C LYS A 452 7.39 -1.86 -43.39
N GLY A 453 8.62 -1.53 -43.85
CA GLY A 453 8.92 -0.27 -44.55
C GLY A 453 9.00 0.97 -43.66
N VAL A 454 9.18 0.82 -42.35
CA VAL A 454 9.30 1.98 -41.42
C VAL A 454 10.63 2.67 -41.64
N THR A 455 10.59 3.96 -42.00
CA THR A 455 11.80 4.81 -42.17
C THR A 455 12.30 5.29 -40.81
N LEU A 456 13.54 5.77 -40.76
CA LEU A 456 14.12 6.34 -39.51
C LEU A 456 13.35 7.59 -39.05
N GLU A 457 12.86 8.41 -39.97
CA GLU A 457 12.05 9.59 -39.66
C GLU A 457 10.71 9.21 -39.03
N GLN A 458 10.01 8.23 -39.58
CA GLN A 458 8.79 7.67 -39.01
C GLN A 458 9.05 6.99 -37.68
N ALA A 459 10.22 6.40 -37.51
CA ALA A 459 10.62 5.76 -36.24
C ALA A 459 10.86 6.81 -35.15
N ARG A 460 11.51 7.94 -35.45
CA ARG A 460 11.67 9.06 -34.49
C ARG A 460 10.35 9.59 -34.01
N GLU A 461 9.43 9.89 -34.94
CA GLU A 461 8.08 10.36 -34.60
C GLU A 461 7.34 9.33 -33.71
N LYS A 462 7.42 8.04 -34.07
CA LYS A 462 6.69 6.98 -33.35
C LYS A 462 7.25 6.71 -31.96
N VAL A 463 8.55 6.79 -31.79
CA VAL A 463 9.22 6.53 -30.50
C VAL A 463 9.05 7.68 -29.50
N GLN A 464 8.66 8.87 -29.92
CA GLN A 464 8.27 9.96 -29.01
C GLN A 464 6.97 9.69 -28.25
N ASP A 465 6.17 8.71 -28.68
CA ASP A 465 5.04 8.22 -27.92
C ASP A 465 5.54 7.49 -26.64
N VAL A 466 5.01 7.85 -25.48
CA VAL A 466 5.50 7.39 -24.17
C VAL A 466 5.49 5.86 -24.04
N SER A 467 4.47 5.18 -24.61
CA SER A 467 4.39 3.71 -24.55
C SER A 467 5.43 3.05 -25.47
N TYR A 468 5.68 3.65 -26.65
CA TYR A 468 6.74 3.16 -27.53
C TYR A 468 8.12 3.44 -26.93
N PHE A 469 8.35 4.62 -26.35
CA PHE A 469 9.62 4.97 -25.70
C PHE A 469 9.92 4.01 -24.54
N GLY A 470 8.98 3.83 -23.61
CA GLY A 470 9.12 2.92 -22.49
C GLY A 470 9.34 1.46 -22.92
N THR A 471 8.61 1.01 -23.95
CA THR A 471 8.81 -0.34 -24.52
C THR A 471 10.20 -0.50 -25.14
N MET A 472 10.72 0.54 -25.80
CA MET A 472 12.09 0.55 -26.33
C MET A 472 13.14 0.54 -25.23
N MET A 473 12.93 1.27 -24.11
CA MET A 473 13.80 1.18 -22.93
C MET A 473 13.91 -0.26 -22.43
N VAL A 474 12.77 -0.94 -22.31
CA VAL A 474 12.72 -2.37 -21.89
C VAL A 474 13.44 -3.25 -22.89
N HIS A 475 13.19 -3.07 -24.19
CA HIS A 475 13.84 -3.84 -25.25
C HIS A 475 15.37 -3.70 -25.24
N MET A 476 15.85 -2.46 -25.12
CA MET A 476 17.29 -2.16 -25.14
C MET A 476 18.02 -2.52 -23.83
N GLY A 477 17.29 -2.84 -22.76
CA GLY A 477 17.86 -3.19 -21.45
C GLY A 477 18.19 -1.97 -20.58
N ASP A 478 17.66 -0.80 -20.93
CA ASP A 478 17.77 0.42 -20.12
C ASP A 478 16.72 0.40 -18.96
N ALA A 479 15.78 -0.54 -19.02
CA ALA A 479 14.86 -0.95 -17.96
C ALA A 479 14.55 -2.46 -18.09
N ASP A 480 14.03 -3.06 -17.01
CA ASP A 480 13.72 -4.49 -16.94
C ASP A 480 12.27 -4.80 -17.28
N GLY A 481 11.36 -3.86 -17.03
CA GLY A 481 9.94 -3.99 -17.31
C GLY A 481 9.22 -2.66 -17.39
N MET A 482 7.94 -2.68 -17.81
CA MET A 482 7.09 -1.49 -17.91
C MET A 482 5.69 -1.77 -17.36
N VAL A 483 5.11 -0.78 -16.69
CA VAL A 483 3.71 -0.76 -16.26
C VAL A 483 3.06 0.51 -16.78
N SER A 484 1.97 0.38 -17.55
CA SER A 484 1.26 1.48 -18.20
C SER A 484 -0.24 1.17 -18.24
N GLY A 485 -1.09 2.13 -18.58
CA GLY A 485 -2.54 1.95 -18.77
C GLY A 485 -3.41 2.69 -17.74
N ALA A 486 -2.81 3.46 -16.83
CA ALA A 486 -3.55 4.31 -15.90
C ALA A 486 -4.34 5.42 -16.64
N VAL A 487 -3.78 5.94 -17.74
CA VAL A 487 -4.37 6.97 -18.58
C VAL A 487 -4.71 6.42 -19.97
N HIS A 488 -3.80 5.66 -20.56
CA HIS A 488 -3.93 5.15 -21.92
C HIS A 488 -4.80 3.90 -22.01
N THR A 489 -5.18 3.52 -23.24
CA THR A 489 -5.95 2.29 -23.47
C THR A 489 -5.03 1.08 -23.46
N THR A 490 -5.57 -0.10 -23.13
CA THR A 490 -4.89 -1.40 -23.24
C THR A 490 -4.18 -1.59 -24.58
N ALA A 491 -4.81 -1.21 -25.70
CA ALA A 491 -4.18 -1.31 -27.01
C ALA A 491 -2.93 -0.42 -27.14
N HIS A 492 -2.92 0.76 -26.50
CA HIS A 492 -1.78 1.67 -26.54
C HIS A 492 -0.56 1.11 -25.78
N THR A 493 -0.79 0.35 -24.71
CA THR A 493 0.26 -0.34 -23.95
C THR A 493 0.74 -1.65 -24.64
N ILE A 494 -0.20 -2.43 -25.15
CA ILE A 494 0.11 -3.80 -25.63
C ILE A 494 0.67 -3.81 -27.07
N VAL A 495 0.18 -2.94 -27.96
CA VAL A 495 0.63 -2.93 -29.37
C VAL A 495 2.14 -2.69 -29.50
N PRO A 496 2.78 -1.74 -28.81
CA PRO A 496 4.23 -1.60 -28.84
C PRO A 496 4.95 -2.87 -28.39
N SER A 497 4.46 -3.54 -27.34
CA SER A 497 5.06 -4.76 -26.81
C SER A 497 5.07 -5.89 -27.84
N PHE A 498 3.98 -6.08 -28.59
CA PHE A 498 3.92 -7.05 -29.67
C PHE A 498 4.86 -6.71 -30.85
N GLN A 499 5.03 -5.45 -31.11
CA GLN A 499 5.87 -4.97 -32.21
C GLN A 499 7.36 -5.06 -31.91
N ILE A 500 7.76 -4.83 -30.67
CA ILE A 500 9.14 -4.62 -30.21
C ILE A 500 9.63 -5.81 -29.39
N ILE A 501 8.97 -6.14 -28.29
CA ILE A 501 9.40 -7.19 -27.34
C ILE A 501 9.19 -8.58 -27.93
N LYS A 502 8.04 -8.83 -28.53
CA LYS A 502 7.63 -10.12 -29.09
C LYS A 502 7.52 -11.25 -28.04
N THR A 503 7.14 -12.44 -28.50
CA THR A 503 6.98 -13.62 -27.65
C THR A 503 8.31 -14.30 -27.33
N LYS A 504 8.36 -14.97 -26.19
CA LYS A 504 9.46 -15.86 -25.81
C LYS A 504 9.66 -16.96 -26.86
N PRO A 505 10.90 -17.46 -27.07
CA PRO A 505 11.12 -18.65 -27.92
C PRO A 505 10.26 -19.83 -27.46
N GLY A 506 9.57 -20.47 -28.40
CA GLY A 506 8.69 -21.61 -28.09
C GLY A 506 7.25 -21.24 -27.68
N THR A 507 6.95 -19.96 -27.48
CA THR A 507 5.59 -19.48 -27.19
C THR A 507 4.99 -18.84 -28.43
N SER A 508 3.84 -19.35 -28.88
CA SER A 508 3.20 -18.89 -30.11
C SER A 508 2.36 -17.64 -29.94
N ILE A 509 1.95 -17.34 -28.70
CA ILE A 509 0.96 -16.29 -28.39
C ILE A 509 1.22 -15.63 -27.04
N VAL A 510 0.92 -14.34 -26.94
CA VAL A 510 0.84 -13.64 -25.66
C VAL A 510 -0.55 -13.84 -25.07
N SER A 511 -0.64 -14.11 -23.79
CA SER A 511 -1.89 -14.28 -23.07
C SER A 511 -1.86 -13.54 -21.73
N SER A 512 -2.90 -13.70 -20.92
CA SER A 512 -2.98 -13.07 -19.61
C SER A 512 -3.40 -14.07 -18.54
N VAL A 513 -3.05 -13.76 -17.29
CA VAL A 513 -3.65 -14.41 -16.13
C VAL A 513 -4.18 -13.38 -15.15
N PHE A 514 -5.18 -13.79 -14.38
CA PHE A 514 -5.56 -13.15 -13.14
C PHE A 514 -5.19 -14.05 -11.97
N LEU A 515 -4.57 -13.47 -10.95
CA LEU A 515 -4.41 -14.10 -9.65
C LEU A 515 -5.66 -13.79 -8.85
N MET A 516 -6.43 -14.82 -8.55
CA MET A 516 -7.66 -14.74 -7.75
C MET A 516 -7.30 -15.06 -6.31
N LEU A 517 -7.22 -14.02 -5.48
CA LEU A 517 -6.89 -14.15 -4.07
C LEU A 517 -8.18 -14.37 -3.30
N LEU A 518 -8.44 -15.61 -2.90
CA LEU A 518 -9.55 -15.99 -2.03
C LEU A 518 -9.10 -15.93 -0.57
N GLU A 519 -10.02 -16.05 0.35
CA GLU A 519 -9.76 -15.95 1.78
C GLU A 519 -8.63 -16.90 2.26
N ASP A 520 -8.54 -18.10 1.68
CA ASP A 520 -7.65 -19.18 2.14
C ASP A 520 -6.65 -19.68 1.06
N ARG A 521 -6.70 -19.16 -0.17
CA ARG A 521 -5.89 -19.67 -1.28
C ARG A 521 -5.76 -18.69 -2.43
N VAL A 522 -4.76 -18.93 -3.27
CA VAL A 522 -4.53 -18.22 -4.53
C VAL A 522 -4.82 -19.14 -5.71
N LEU A 523 -5.67 -18.70 -6.65
CA LEU A 523 -5.97 -19.38 -7.90
C LEU A 523 -5.45 -18.54 -9.07
N VAL A 524 -5.07 -19.21 -10.15
CA VAL A 524 -4.57 -18.58 -11.38
C VAL A 524 -5.56 -18.86 -12.51
N TYR A 525 -6.13 -17.82 -13.10
CA TYR A 525 -7.12 -17.90 -14.18
C TYR A 525 -6.54 -17.36 -15.48
N GLY A 526 -6.46 -18.18 -16.51
CA GLY A 526 -5.94 -17.83 -17.83
C GLY A 526 -6.75 -18.45 -18.99
N ASP A 527 -6.84 -17.85 -20.14
CA ASP A 527 -6.70 -16.43 -20.50
C ASP A 527 -8.02 -15.70 -20.25
N CYS A 528 -7.93 -14.50 -19.70
CA CYS A 528 -9.14 -13.76 -19.32
C CYS A 528 -9.22 -12.35 -19.97
N ALA A 529 -8.21 -11.92 -20.76
CA ALA A 529 -8.15 -10.55 -21.26
C ALA A 529 -7.62 -10.38 -22.70
N VAL A 530 -6.99 -11.38 -23.33
CA VAL A 530 -6.22 -11.17 -24.58
C VAL A 530 -6.78 -11.95 -25.77
N ASN A 531 -6.98 -13.27 -25.67
CA ASN A 531 -7.26 -14.10 -26.83
C ASN A 531 -8.73 -14.53 -26.92
N PRO A 532 -9.52 -14.02 -27.90
CA PRO A 532 -10.94 -14.34 -28.00
C PRO A 532 -11.23 -15.84 -28.19
N GLU A 533 -10.58 -16.47 -29.17
CA GLU A 533 -10.79 -17.88 -29.55
C GLU A 533 -9.44 -18.53 -29.84
N PRO A 534 -8.71 -19.03 -28.85
CA PRO A 534 -7.45 -19.70 -29.04
C PRO A 534 -7.64 -21.10 -29.72
N THR A 535 -6.71 -21.47 -30.61
CA THR A 535 -6.64 -22.83 -31.13
C THR A 535 -6.17 -23.80 -30.04
N ALA A 536 -6.22 -25.12 -30.30
CA ALA A 536 -5.74 -26.12 -29.34
C ALA A 536 -4.24 -25.92 -29.00
N GLU A 537 -3.42 -25.60 -30.00
CA GLU A 537 -1.99 -25.30 -29.84
C GLU A 537 -1.77 -24.03 -28.96
N GLN A 538 -2.52 -22.99 -29.27
CA GLN A 538 -2.47 -21.74 -28.49
C GLN A 538 -2.95 -21.93 -27.05
N LEU A 539 -4.02 -22.72 -26.85
CA LEU A 539 -4.53 -23.04 -25.54
C LEU A 539 -3.53 -23.86 -24.70
N ALA A 540 -2.77 -24.76 -25.35
CA ALA A 540 -1.69 -25.48 -24.69
C ALA A 540 -0.54 -24.52 -24.28
N ASP A 541 -0.17 -23.55 -25.12
CA ASP A 541 0.85 -22.55 -24.79
C ASP A 541 0.38 -21.64 -23.68
N ILE A 542 -0.91 -21.24 -23.65
CA ILE A 542 -1.53 -20.49 -22.54
C ILE A 542 -1.41 -21.27 -21.23
N ALA A 543 -1.69 -22.57 -21.24
CA ALA A 543 -1.61 -23.42 -20.06
C ALA A 543 -0.18 -23.50 -19.50
N ILE A 544 0.80 -23.71 -20.36
CA ILE A 544 2.22 -23.79 -19.97
C ILE A 544 2.70 -22.45 -19.41
N SER A 545 2.41 -21.34 -20.12
CA SER A 545 2.76 -20.00 -19.65
C SER A 545 2.08 -19.65 -18.32
N SER A 546 0.82 -20.06 -18.11
CA SER A 546 0.09 -19.84 -16.86
C SER A 546 0.68 -20.65 -15.70
N ALA A 547 1.18 -21.87 -15.98
CA ALA A 547 1.87 -22.68 -14.98
C ALA A 547 3.24 -22.06 -14.61
N GLU A 548 3.99 -21.54 -15.59
CA GLU A 548 5.23 -20.81 -15.32
C GLU A 548 4.98 -19.58 -14.47
N THR A 549 3.97 -18.78 -14.83
CA THR A 549 3.56 -17.61 -14.06
C THR A 549 3.15 -17.99 -12.63
N ALA A 550 2.39 -19.07 -12.46
CA ALA A 550 2.02 -19.56 -11.12
C ALA A 550 3.27 -19.86 -10.26
N ARG A 551 4.28 -20.56 -10.83
CA ARG A 551 5.54 -20.83 -10.11
C ARG A 551 6.32 -19.58 -9.76
N GLN A 552 6.38 -18.59 -10.67
CA GLN A 552 7.03 -17.31 -10.39
C GLN A 552 6.42 -16.60 -9.18
N PHE A 553 5.12 -16.80 -8.95
CA PHE A 553 4.41 -16.25 -7.79
C PHE A 553 4.28 -17.23 -6.61
N GLY A 554 5.04 -18.35 -6.61
CA GLY A 554 5.10 -19.28 -5.48
C GLY A 554 3.95 -20.28 -5.40
N VAL A 555 3.15 -20.38 -6.45
CA VAL A 555 2.05 -21.35 -6.55
C VAL A 555 2.53 -22.57 -7.34
N GLU A 556 2.67 -23.74 -6.69
CA GLU A 556 2.99 -24.99 -7.41
C GLU A 556 1.79 -25.40 -8.28
N PRO A 557 1.93 -25.38 -9.63
CA PRO A 557 0.79 -25.45 -10.52
C PRO A 557 0.17 -26.85 -10.61
N ARG A 558 -1.14 -26.90 -10.47
CA ARG A 558 -2.02 -28.02 -10.83
C ARG A 558 -3.06 -27.51 -11.81
N VAL A 559 -2.84 -27.80 -13.10
CA VAL A 559 -3.54 -27.17 -14.22
C VAL A 559 -4.80 -27.92 -14.59
N ALA A 560 -5.94 -27.25 -14.55
CA ALA A 560 -7.23 -27.72 -15.05
C ALA A 560 -7.56 -27.06 -16.40
N MET A 561 -7.64 -27.86 -17.46
CA MET A 561 -8.10 -27.43 -18.79
C MET A 561 -9.64 -27.48 -18.81
N LEU A 562 -10.27 -26.33 -18.65
CA LEU A 562 -11.71 -26.24 -18.40
C LEU A 562 -12.59 -26.52 -19.62
N SER A 563 -13.68 -27.21 -19.36
CA SER A 563 -14.74 -27.49 -20.32
C SER A 563 -16.07 -27.71 -19.59
N PHE A 564 -17.19 -27.64 -20.31
CA PHE A 564 -18.49 -28.09 -19.77
C PHE A 564 -18.55 -29.64 -19.60
N SER A 565 -17.52 -30.36 -20.03
CA SER A 565 -17.44 -31.83 -19.94
C SER A 565 -16.21 -32.30 -19.17
N THR A 566 -16.34 -33.41 -18.43
CA THR A 566 -15.21 -34.08 -17.78
C THR A 566 -14.89 -35.39 -18.51
N GLY A 567 -13.64 -35.54 -18.98
CA GLY A 567 -13.18 -36.72 -19.69
C GLY A 567 -13.94 -36.96 -21.00
N THR A 568 -14.69 -38.05 -21.07
CA THR A 568 -15.46 -38.46 -22.23
C THR A 568 -16.98 -38.23 -22.09
N SER A 569 -17.42 -37.54 -21.06
CA SER A 569 -18.86 -37.36 -20.76
C SER A 569 -19.60 -36.51 -21.79
N GLY A 570 -18.91 -35.61 -22.49
CA GLY A 570 -19.46 -34.72 -23.52
C GLY A 570 -18.76 -34.89 -24.86
N LYS A 571 -19.40 -34.38 -25.92
CA LYS A 571 -18.89 -34.35 -27.30
C LYS A 571 -19.09 -32.96 -27.90
N GLY A 572 -18.25 -32.58 -28.82
CA GLY A 572 -18.35 -31.30 -29.56
C GLY A 572 -16.98 -30.71 -29.82
N ALA A 573 -16.93 -29.76 -30.76
CA ALA A 573 -15.68 -29.12 -31.20
C ALA A 573 -14.90 -28.47 -30.05
N ASP A 574 -15.61 -27.85 -29.09
CA ASP A 574 -14.97 -27.20 -27.92
C ASP A 574 -14.37 -28.22 -26.97
N VAL A 575 -15.03 -29.35 -26.72
CA VAL A 575 -14.47 -30.46 -25.91
C VAL A 575 -13.26 -31.06 -26.58
N ASP A 576 -13.31 -31.26 -27.90
CA ASP A 576 -12.20 -31.83 -28.68
C ASP A 576 -11.01 -30.88 -28.75
N LYS A 577 -11.25 -29.56 -28.84
CA LYS A 577 -10.21 -28.53 -28.75
C LYS A 577 -9.47 -28.62 -27.39
N VAL A 578 -10.20 -28.66 -26.27
CA VAL A 578 -9.61 -28.76 -24.93
C VAL A 578 -8.88 -30.09 -24.73
N ARG A 579 -9.42 -31.19 -25.23
CA ARG A 579 -8.77 -32.50 -25.18
C ARG A 579 -7.43 -32.50 -25.92
N THR A 580 -7.43 -32.00 -27.16
CA THR A 580 -6.20 -31.87 -27.97
C THR A 580 -5.20 -30.97 -27.29
N ALA A 581 -5.63 -29.81 -26.73
CA ALA A 581 -4.76 -28.92 -25.97
C ALA A 581 -4.14 -29.61 -24.75
N THR A 582 -4.92 -30.41 -24.01
CA THR A 582 -4.42 -31.16 -22.85
C THR A 582 -3.35 -32.18 -23.26
N GLU A 583 -3.55 -32.87 -24.36
CA GLU A 583 -2.57 -33.83 -24.90
C GLU A 583 -1.28 -33.13 -25.35
N LEU A 584 -1.41 -31.95 -25.98
CA LEU A 584 -0.25 -31.12 -26.35
C LEU A 584 0.53 -30.60 -25.12
N VAL A 585 -0.15 -30.20 -24.05
CA VAL A 585 0.53 -29.85 -22.79
C VAL A 585 1.33 -31.02 -22.25
N ARG A 586 0.74 -32.21 -22.17
CA ARG A 586 1.43 -33.44 -21.72
C ARG A 586 2.65 -33.80 -22.58
N GLN A 587 2.62 -33.48 -23.87
CA GLN A 587 3.75 -33.70 -24.77
C GLN A 587 4.85 -32.63 -24.60
N LYS A 588 4.47 -31.35 -24.48
CA LYS A 588 5.42 -30.23 -24.40
C LYS A 588 6.03 -30.07 -23.02
N ALA A 589 5.26 -30.36 -21.95
CA ALA A 589 5.64 -30.21 -20.55
C ALA A 589 5.22 -31.46 -19.74
N PRO A 590 5.89 -32.60 -19.90
CA PRO A 590 5.49 -33.88 -19.29
C PRO A 590 5.55 -33.89 -17.76
N GLU A 591 6.31 -32.97 -17.15
CA GLU A 591 6.40 -32.82 -15.71
C GLU A 591 5.24 -32.01 -15.12
N LEU A 592 4.45 -31.30 -15.96
CA LEU A 592 3.35 -30.47 -15.49
C LEU A 592 2.13 -31.32 -15.15
N ALA A 593 1.65 -31.20 -13.92
CA ALA A 593 0.40 -31.80 -13.49
C ALA A 593 -0.78 -31.12 -14.21
N VAL A 594 -1.35 -31.80 -15.23
CA VAL A 594 -2.45 -31.28 -16.05
C VAL A 594 -3.59 -32.29 -16.18
N GLU A 595 -4.83 -31.81 -16.05
CA GLU A 595 -6.05 -32.60 -16.27
C GLU A 595 -7.02 -31.85 -17.18
N GLY A 596 -7.64 -32.57 -18.10
CA GLY A 596 -8.63 -31.99 -19.02
C GLY A 596 -9.04 -32.95 -20.14
N PRO A 597 -10.21 -32.69 -20.77
CA PRO A 597 -11.18 -31.64 -20.38
C PRO A 597 -11.82 -31.95 -19.02
N ILE A 598 -12.05 -30.91 -18.19
CA ILE A 598 -12.61 -31.06 -16.85
C ILE A 598 -13.57 -29.91 -16.55
N GLN A 599 -14.68 -30.23 -15.87
CA GLN A 599 -15.60 -29.20 -15.36
C GLN A 599 -15.03 -28.48 -14.14
N TYR A 600 -15.42 -27.21 -13.95
CA TYR A 600 -14.88 -26.38 -12.87
C TYR A 600 -15.13 -26.98 -11.48
N ASP A 601 -16.34 -27.52 -11.22
CA ASP A 601 -16.69 -28.19 -9.97
C ASP A 601 -15.79 -29.41 -9.70
N ALA A 602 -15.55 -30.24 -10.72
CA ALA A 602 -14.67 -31.39 -10.59
C ALA A 602 -13.19 -31.00 -10.43
N ALA A 603 -12.79 -29.83 -10.93
CA ALA A 603 -11.42 -29.36 -10.80
C ALA A 603 -11.10 -28.84 -9.38
N ILE A 604 -12.09 -28.23 -8.69
CA ILE A 604 -11.86 -27.55 -7.41
C ILE A 604 -12.37 -28.30 -6.18
N ASP A 605 -13.44 -29.12 -6.33
CA ASP A 605 -14.09 -29.83 -5.21
C ASP A 605 -13.63 -31.30 -5.15
N PRO A 606 -12.97 -31.73 -4.04
CA PRO A 606 -12.50 -33.12 -3.88
C PRO A 606 -13.63 -34.15 -3.93
N SER A 607 -14.83 -33.83 -3.45
CA SER A 607 -15.98 -34.75 -3.43
C SER A 607 -16.51 -35.01 -4.83
N VAL A 608 -16.59 -33.99 -5.67
CA VAL A 608 -16.97 -34.07 -7.08
C VAL A 608 -15.90 -34.80 -7.89
N ALA A 609 -14.63 -34.47 -7.62
CA ALA A 609 -13.47 -35.12 -8.26
C ALA A 609 -13.44 -36.64 -8.04
N ALA A 610 -13.73 -37.10 -6.83
CA ALA A 610 -13.77 -38.51 -6.49
C ALA A 610 -14.75 -39.31 -7.39
N THR A 611 -15.79 -38.66 -7.85
CA THR A 611 -16.81 -39.27 -8.72
C THR A 611 -16.51 -39.09 -10.20
N LYS A 612 -16.09 -37.87 -10.62
CA LYS A 612 -15.98 -37.52 -12.04
C LYS A 612 -14.60 -37.78 -12.64
N ALA A 613 -13.53 -37.77 -11.82
CA ALA A 613 -12.15 -37.93 -12.25
C ALA A 613 -11.33 -38.70 -11.19
N PRO A 614 -11.71 -39.94 -10.83
CA PRO A 614 -11.03 -40.72 -9.80
C PRO A 614 -9.57 -40.98 -10.15
N GLY A 615 -8.66 -40.78 -9.20
CA GLY A 615 -7.21 -41.01 -9.39
C GLY A 615 -6.45 -39.89 -10.08
N SER A 616 -7.11 -38.77 -10.44
CA SER A 616 -6.42 -37.60 -11.01
C SER A 616 -5.54 -36.91 -9.96
N ALA A 617 -4.34 -36.53 -10.37
CA ALA A 617 -3.42 -35.76 -9.56
C ALA A 617 -3.84 -34.27 -9.44
N VAL A 618 -4.78 -33.81 -10.25
CA VAL A 618 -5.22 -32.41 -10.35
C VAL A 618 -6.66 -32.19 -9.88
N ALA A 619 -7.58 -33.09 -10.27
CA ALA A 619 -9.00 -32.95 -9.92
C ALA A 619 -9.21 -32.80 -8.41
N GLY A 620 -10.09 -31.89 -8.02
CA GLY A 620 -10.43 -31.58 -6.64
C GLY A 620 -9.41 -30.70 -5.89
N ARG A 621 -8.28 -30.36 -6.55
CA ARG A 621 -7.19 -29.53 -5.96
C ARG A 621 -6.46 -28.68 -6.99
N ALA A 622 -7.10 -28.43 -8.13
CA ALA A 622 -6.56 -27.51 -9.14
C ALA A 622 -6.39 -26.11 -8.57
N ASN A 623 -5.36 -25.42 -9.02
CA ASN A 623 -5.09 -24.02 -8.66
C ASN A 623 -4.75 -23.15 -9.88
N VAL A 624 -4.59 -23.74 -11.05
CA VAL A 624 -4.45 -23.04 -12.34
C VAL A 624 -5.59 -23.50 -13.25
N PHE A 625 -6.42 -22.56 -13.68
CA PHE A 625 -7.64 -22.82 -14.46
C PHE A 625 -7.52 -22.16 -15.82
N ILE A 626 -7.54 -22.98 -16.88
CA ILE A 626 -7.42 -22.53 -18.26
C ILE A 626 -8.79 -22.58 -18.93
N PHE A 627 -9.30 -21.42 -19.29
CA PHE A 627 -10.59 -21.26 -19.93
C PHE A 627 -10.48 -21.51 -21.44
N PRO A 628 -11.49 -22.14 -22.06
CA PRO A 628 -11.43 -22.50 -23.47
C PRO A 628 -11.49 -21.31 -24.44
N ASP A 629 -12.00 -20.17 -23.98
CA ASP A 629 -12.17 -18.93 -24.74
C ASP A 629 -12.24 -17.72 -23.80
N LEU A 630 -12.09 -16.52 -24.38
CA LEU A 630 -12.10 -15.27 -23.63
C LEU A 630 -13.43 -15.00 -22.93
N SER A 631 -14.56 -15.37 -23.54
CA SER A 631 -15.86 -15.09 -22.97
C SER A 631 -16.05 -15.84 -21.66
N SER A 632 -15.71 -17.14 -21.63
CA SER A 632 -15.75 -17.95 -20.42
C SER A 632 -14.74 -17.48 -19.36
N GLY A 633 -13.53 -17.11 -19.75
CA GLY A 633 -12.51 -16.59 -18.83
C GLY A 633 -12.87 -15.26 -18.21
N ASN A 634 -13.30 -14.30 -19.06
CA ASN A 634 -13.64 -12.94 -18.61
C ASN A 634 -14.90 -12.92 -17.71
N ILE A 635 -15.93 -13.71 -18.06
CA ILE A 635 -17.13 -13.87 -17.23
C ILE A 635 -16.77 -14.61 -15.94
N GLY A 636 -15.98 -15.69 -16.04
CA GLY A 636 -15.62 -16.55 -14.91
C GLY A 636 -14.88 -15.80 -13.81
N TYR A 637 -13.81 -15.07 -14.13
CA TYR A 637 -13.08 -14.35 -13.08
C TYR A 637 -13.90 -13.24 -12.44
N LYS A 638 -14.72 -12.49 -13.22
CA LYS A 638 -15.61 -11.45 -12.68
C LYS A 638 -16.69 -12.03 -11.79
N ALA A 639 -17.28 -13.15 -12.18
CA ALA A 639 -18.28 -13.83 -11.37
C ALA A 639 -17.71 -14.27 -10.02
N VAL A 640 -16.51 -14.89 -10.01
CA VAL A 640 -15.85 -15.27 -8.77
C VAL A 640 -15.50 -14.05 -7.95
N GLN A 641 -14.85 -13.04 -8.53
CA GLN A 641 -14.49 -11.79 -7.85
C GLN A 641 -15.71 -11.16 -7.13
N ARG A 642 -16.84 -11.03 -7.84
CA ARG A 642 -18.01 -10.32 -7.30
C ARG A 642 -18.85 -11.17 -6.34
N SER A 643 -18.82 -12.49 -6.48
CA SER A 643 -19.67 -13.39 -5.67
C SER A 643 -18.96 -13.88 -4.41
N SER A 644 -17.62 -14.03 -4.42
CA SER A 644 -16.86 -14.49 -3.26
C SER A 644 -16.10 -13.39 -2.52
N GLY A 645 -16.12 -12.14 -3.02
CA GLY A 645 -15.30 -11.06 -2.45
C GLY A 645 -13.80 -11.20 -2.75
N ALA A 646 -13.40 -12.15 -3.59
CA ALA A 646 -12.00 -12.37 -3.95
C ALA A 646 -11.36 -11.13 -4.57
N VAL A 647 -10.10 -10.87 -4.24
CA VAL A 647 -9.29 -9.84 -4.90
C VAL A 647 -8.74 -10.42 -6.20
N ALA A 648 -9.06 -9.80 -7.33
CA ALA A 648 -8.52 -10.18 -8.64
C ALA A 648 -7.36 -9.26 -9.01
N VAL A 649 -6.14 -9.80 -9.05
CA VAL A 649 -4.92 -9.08 -9.42
C VAL A 649 -4.56 -9.42 -10.87
N GLY A 650 -4.57 -8.42 -11.74
CA GLY A 650 -4.31 -8.60 -13.17
C GLY A 650 -5.07 -7.58 -14.03
N PRO A 651 -5.02 -7.68 -15.38
CA PRO A 651 -4.39 -8.80 -16.12
C PRO A 651 -2.86 -8.75 -16.11
N ILE A 652 -2.25 -9.87 -15.81
CA ILE A 652 -0.80 -10.06 -15.88
C ILE A 652 -0.48 -10.65 -17.24
N LEU A 653 0.28 -9.95 -18.06
CA LEU A 653 0.67 -10.45 -19.38
C LEU A 653 1.77 -11.49 -19.26
N GLN A 654 1.65 -12.52 -20.06
CA GLN A 654 2.59 -13.64 -20.10
C GLN A 654 2.96 -14.04 -21.53
N GLY A 655 4.09 -14.71 -21.68
CA GLY A 655 4.60 -15.13 -22.99
C GLY A 655 5.41 -14.05 -23.73
N LEU A 656 5.59 -12.85 -23.19
CA LEU A 656 6.50 -11.82 -23.72
C LEU A 656 7.96 -12.13 -23.34
N ASN A 657 8.92 -11.77 -24.21
CA ASN A 657 10.36 -11.90 -23.92
C ASN A 657 10.80 -11.09 -22.70
N LYS A 658 10.16 -9.96 -22.44
CA LYS A 658 10.36 -9.10 -21.28
C LYS A 658 9.01 -8.60 -20.75
N PRO A 659 8.86 -8.37 -19.45
CA PRO A 659 7.57 -8.07 -18.86
C PRO A 659 7.11 -6.65 -19.20
N VAL A 660 5.88 -6.57 -19.69
CA VAL A 660 5.11 -5.35 -19.84
C VAL A 660 3.70 -5.66 -19.34
N ASN A 661 3.21 -4.91 -18.39
CA ASN A 661 1.87 -5.11 -17.84
C ASN A 661 0.98 -3.88 -18.06
N ASP A 662 -0.31 -4.15 -18.22
CA ASP A 662 -1.35 -3.16 -18.46
C ASP A 662 -2.17 -2.92 -17.20
N LEU A 663 -2.56 -1.66 -16.99
CA LEU A 663 -3.43 -1.24 -15.91
C LEU A 663 -4.85 -0.98 -16.42
N SER A 664 -5.83 -1.07 -15.55
CA SER A 664 -7.13 -0.46 -15.80
C SER A 664 -7.04 1.06 -15.63
N ARG A 665 -7.76 1.83 -16.47
CA ARG A 665 -7.91 3.29 -16.26
C ARG A 665 -8.54 3.67 -14.94
N GLY A 666 -9.26 2.75 -14.31
CA GLY A 666 -9.81 2.89 -12.96
C GLY A 666 -8.91 2.32 -11.87
N ALA A 667 -7.65 1.99 -12.15
CA ALA A 667 -6.72 1.44 -11.17
C ALA A 667 -6.50 2.42 -10.01
N LEU A 668 -6.47 1.89 -8.80
CA LEU A 668 -6.08 2.61 -7.60
C LEU A 668 -4.55 2.62 -7.45
N VAL A 669 -4.04 3.44 -6.55
CA VAL A 669 -2.60 3.51 -6.24
C VAL A 669 -2.03 2.13 -5.86
N GLU A 670 -2.76 1.38 -5.02
CA GLU A 670 -2.38 0.02 -4.63
C GLU A 670 -2.32 -0.96 -5.81
N ASP A 671 -3.22 -0.84 -6.79
CA ASP A 671 -3.19 -1.68 -7.99
C ASP A 671 -1.93 -1.42 -8.82
N ILE A 672 -1.49 -0.15 -8.89
CA ILE A 672 -0.25 0.23 -9.58
C ILE A 672 0.95 -0.35 -8.85
N ILE A 673 1.03 -0.20 -7.52
CA ILE A 673 2.12 -0.75 -6.68
C ILE A 673 2.22 -2.26 -6.85
N ASN A 674 1.10 -2.97 -6.76
CA ASN A 674 1.05 -4.42 -6.94
C ASN A 674 1.48 -4.85 -8.35
N THR A 675 1.07 -4.11 -9.38
CA THR A 675 1.45 -4.40 -10.77
C THR A 675 2.95 -4.15 -11.01
N VAL A 676 3.52 -3.11 -10.37
CA VAL A 676 4.97 -2.87 -10.39
C VAL A 676 5.73 -4.02 -9.72
N ALA A 677 5.27 -4.49 -8.55
CA ALA A 677 5.88 -5.63 -7.85
C ALA A 677 5.80 -6.91 -8.69
N ILE A 678 4.66 -7.20 -9.31
CA ILE A 678 4.46 -8.31 -10.25
C ILE A 678 5.44 -8.22 -11.41
N THR A 679 5.54 -7.03 -12.03
CA THR A 679 6.44 -6.81 -13.18
C THR A 679 7.90 -6.99 -12.79
N ALA A 680 8.28 -6.53 -11.59
CA ALA A 680 9.62 -6.72 -11.05
C ALA A 680 9.93 -8.23 -10.84
N VAL A 681 9.01 -8.99 -10.25
CA VAL A 681 9.17 -10.44 -10.07
C VAL A 681 9.23 -11.18 -11.42
N GLN A 682 8.41 -10.80 -12.40
CA GLN A 682 8.50 -11.35 -13.77
C GLN A 682 9.85 -11.05 -14.43
N ALA A 683 10.46 -9.92 -14.15
CA ALA A 683 11.76 -9.51 -14.69
C ALA A 683 12.95 -10.24 -14.05
N GLN A 684 12.75 -10.90 -12.93
CA GLN A 684 13.78 -11.74 -12.27
C GLN A 684 14.00 -13.08 -12.99
N GLY A 685 13.05 -13.55 -13.80
CA GLY A 685 13.14 -14.74 -14.64
C GLY A 685 12.23 -15.85 -14.20
#